data_26175097183ac48c101b7638e263f1e8
#
_entry.id   26175097183ac48c101b7638e263f1e8
#
_cell.length_a   1.000
_cell.length_b   1.000
_cell.length_c   1.000
_cell.angle_alpha   90.00
_cell.angle_beta   90.00
_cell.angle_gamma   90.00
#
_symmetry.space_group_name_H-M   'P 1'
#
loop_
_entity.id
_entity.type
_entity.pdbx_description
1 polymer ?
#
loop_
_entity_poly.entity_id
_entity_poly.type
_entity_poly.pdbx_seq_one_letter_code
_entity_poly.pdbx_strand_id
1 'polypeptide(L)'
;MLQIPVAKVAVLAATFAFDRPYTYKIPQPLTDTLRPGCRVMVPFSRGNRPCEGMVLALDQAQDDPRLKPITRQLDPEPILSPELIRLAIWMHDRFFCTIYDALHAILPAGVWYRVSTVYCAAPELDADAALALCGRSKQRRLALETVLAHGGRCPLETLQTAFGDKDPASALHWLVEQKLLTVEGAEKRVVRDKQLEYASLAVSLEEAQEEIRRRRRAPHQVAILELLCTIGRASADEVCQFTGAPKSSMKTLVRQELVRIDTEPYFRRPTHYTGQPKPIPALTAAQAEVFSGLQALLRSPDAQAALLFGVTGSGKTLVYLHLIEQALAAGQGAILLVPEISLTPQMIEAFSAYFGDAVAVLHSGLPLSERYDEWKRIRAGLARVVVGTRSAVFAPMENLGLLIIDEEQEDTYKSESTPRYHARDVAKFRCAQHRALLLLGSATPDVVSRYYAETGRYHYFTLPDRFNARKLPDVILADMKQELRNGNSGSISSVLYAELEENLRRGEQSILFLNRRGASKLVTCAECGATYSCPNCSVSLTYHQGNQMLVCHHCGYRQRVDDQCPVCGGELRFLGDGTERIEADVHALFPGVETLRMDADAIAMAGTHEALLQRFVRERIPIMIGTQMITKGLNFENVTLVGVLNADQSLYVGDYRANERTFSLITQVVGRSGRGDAPGRAVIQTFTPANETIRQAARQDYDAFYRSEIALRQLNGTPPFSEVLAVTVSGAQENAVVRCCAYIRDYFRQTIGERAEVLGPAPLPVVRMNNRYRYRVTLYCSQSREVRRAAANIVMYCNTEKSFRDVTVFADDNPLD
;
A
#
# COMPACT_ATOMS: atom_id res chain seq x y z
N MET A 1 15.09 32.54 35.53
CA MET A 1 15.74 31.84 34.41
C MET A 1 15.00 32.28 33.15
N LEU A 2 15.75 32.68 32.13
CA LEU A 2 15.15 33.10 30.86
C LEU A 2 14.44 31.90 30.19
N GLN A 3 13.18 32.07 29.82
CA GLN A 3 12.47 31.16 28.96
C GLN A 3 12.84 31.44 27.50
N ILE A 4 13.14 30.40 26.74
CA ILE A 4 13.49 30.47 25.34
C ILE A 4 12.52 29.66 24.49
N PRO A 5 12.24 30.08 23.24
CA PRO A 5 11.41 29.29 22.33
C PRO A 5 12.12 28.00 21.90
N VAL A 6 11.40 26.90 21.97
CA VAL A 6 11.90 25.57 21.60
C VAL A 6 10.91 24.85 20.68
N ALA A 7 11.41 23.92 19.89
CA ALA A 7 10.61 23.02 19.07
C ALA A 7 10.77 21.57 19.54
N LYS A 8 9.67 20.82 19.51
CA LYS A 8 9.65 19.37 19.68
C LYS A 8 9.74 18.75 18.28
N VAL A 9 10.81 18.01 18.02
CA VAL A 9 11.16 17.52 16.69
C VAL A 9 11.26 16.00 16.68
N ALA A 10 10.55 15.34 15.76
CA ALA A 10 10.78 13.95 15.41
C ALA A 10 11.94 13.88 14.42
N VAL A 11 12.91 12.99 14.65
CA VAL A 11 14.18 12.97 13.92
C VAL A 11 14.32 11.66 13.14
N LEU A 12 14.71 11.75 11.86
CA LEU A 12 14.88 10.60 10.95
C LEU A 12 15.79 9.50 11.52
N ALA A 13 16.86 9.88 12.22
CA ALA A 13 17.83 8.92 12.75
C ALA A 13 17.41 8.27 14.08
N ALA A 14 16.23 8.58 14.63
CA ALA A 14 15.71 7.92 15.82
C ALA A 14 15.35 6.46 15.50
N THR A 15 15.77 5.54 16.37
CA THR A 15 15.33 4.16 16.35
C THR A 15 14.18 3.98 17.33
N PHE A 16 13.33 2.97 17.14
CA PHE A 16 12.15 2.74 17.99
C PHE A 16 12.49 2.74 19.51
N ALA A 17 13.66 2.24 19.88
CA ALA A 17 14.14 2.22 21.26
C ALA A 17 14.38 3.61 21.88
N PHE A 18 14.65 4.60 21.07
CA PHE A 18 14.98 5.96 21.49
C PHE A 18 14.04 7.00 20.87
N ASP A 19 12.94 6.55 20.30
CA ASP A 19 12.01 7.45 19.62
C ASP A 19 11.18 8.25 20.62
N ARG A 20 11.41 9.55 20.57
CA ARG A 20 10.68 10.57 21.32
C ARG A 20 10.82 11.90 20.60
N PRO A 21 9.94 12.85 20.82
CA PRO A 21 10.15 14.21 20.35
C PRO A 21 11.37 14.82 21.05
N TYR A 22 12.40 15.19 20.29
CA TYR A 22 13.60 15.84 20.79
C TYR A 22 13.40 17.34 20.86
N THR A 23 13.93 17.99 21.91
CA THR A 23 13.80 19.45 22.12
C THR A 23 15.01 20.19 21.54
N TYR A 24 14.75 21.17 20.67
CA TYR A 24 15.75 22.02 20.03
C TYR A 24 15.42 23.48 20.26
N LYS A 25 16.46 24.34 20.44
CA LYS A 25 16.30 25.79 20.46
C LYS A 25 15.90 26.32 19.11
N ILE A 26 15.00 27.28 19.07
CA ILE A 26 14.61 27.97 17.84
C ILE A 26 15.50 29.22 17.73
N PRO A 27 16.35 29.32 16.69
CA PRO A 27 17.14 30.53 16.44
C PRO A 27 16.25 31.73 16.15
N GLN A 28 16.70 32.95 16.56
CA GLN A 28 15.94 34.18 16.38
C GLN A 28 15.39 34.39 14.93
N PRO A 29 16.13 34.11 13.85
CA PRO A 29 15.60 34.26 12.49
C PRO A 29 14.45 33.34 12.16
N LEU A 30 14.27 32.24 12.90
CA LEU A 30 13.23 31.25 12.65
C LEU A 30 12.00 31.39 13.56
N THR A 31 12.05 32.29 14.56
CA THR A 31 10.98 32.39 15.55
C THR A 31 9.64 32.78 14.96
N ASP A 32 9.63 33.62 13.92
CA ASP A 32 8.39 34.09 13.30
C ASP A 32 7.92 33.21 12.14
N THR A 33 8.78 32.36 11.58
CA THR A 33 8.48 31.56 10.39
C THR A 33 8.21 30.08 10.70
N LEU A 34 8.88 29.54 11.73
CA LEU A 34 8.77 28.13 12.06
C LEU A 34 7.39 27.79 12.63
N ARG A 35 6.79 26.74 12.09
CA ARG A 35 5.48 26.23 12.53
C ARG A 35 5.53 24.70 12.66
N PRO A 36 4.65 24.11 13.49
CA PRO A 36 4.43 22.65 13.45
C PRO A 36 4.10 22.18 12.04
N GLY A 37 4.68 21.06 11.64
CA GLY A 37 4.53 20.53 10.28
C GLY A 37 5.59 21.00 9.28
N CYS A 38 6.52 21.88 9.69
CA CYS A 38 7.70 22.20 8.90
C CYS A 38 8.81 21.17 9.13
N ARG A 39 9.57 20.84 8.08
CA ARG A 39 10.81 20.08 8.21
C ARG A 39 11.96 21.01 8.54
N VAL A 40 12.89 20.46 9.30
CA VAL A 40 14.07 21.19 9.76
C VAL A 40 15.32 20.30 9.66
N MET A 41 16.48 20.94 9.53
CA MET A 41 17.76 20.28 9.76
C MET A 41 18.20 20.51 11.21
N VAL A 42 18.56 19.43 11.88
CA VAL A 42 18.98 19.45 13.29
C VAL A 42 20.27 18.64 13.48
N PRO A 43 21.14 19.06 14.39
CA PRO A 43 22.30 18.27 14.78
C PRO A 43 21.87 17.13 15.71
N PHE A 44 22.07 15.88 15.29
CA PHE A 44 21.66 14.70 16.06
C PHE A 44 22.87 13.89 16.55
N SER A 45 22.70 13.13 17.62
CA SER A 45 23.72 12.31 18.30
C SER A 45 24.90 13.09 18.90
N ARG A 46 25.87 12.41 19.52
CA ARG A 46 27.07 13.01 20.08
C ARG A 46 27.99 13.66 19.03
N GLY A 47 27.92 13.15 17.79
CA GLY A 47 28.73 13.68 16.67
C GLY A 47 28.10 14.85 15.93
N ASN A 48 26.99 15.41 16.38
CA ASN A 48 26.29 16.54 15.74
C ASN A 48 26.02 16.35 14.24
N ARG A 49 25.77 15.12 13.81
CA ARG A 49 25.51 14.84 12.40
C ARG A 49 24.21 15.54 11.96
N PRO A 50 24.22 16.26 10.83
CA PRO A 50 23.01 16.87 10.29
C PRO A 50 21.97 15.77 10.01
N CYS A 51 20.76 15.97 10.51
CA CYS A 51 19.66 15.05 10.35
C CYS A 51 18.36 15.80 10.06
N GLU A 52 17.57 15.27 9.14
CA GLU A 52 16.23 15.79 8.87
C GLU A 52 15.30 15.48 10.05
N GLY A 53 14.47 16.43 10.39
CA GLY A 53 13.43 16.27 11.41
C GLY A 53 12.17 17.00 11.05
N MET A 54 11.06 16.60 11.69
CA MET A 54 9.74 17.23 11.56
C MET A 54 9.38 17.94 12.87
N VAL A 55 9.02 19.21 12.80
CA VAL A 55 8.50 19.94 13.95
C VAL A 55 7.10 19.46 14.27
N LEU A 56 6.92 18.91 15.46
CA LEU A 56 5.63 18.41 15.96
C LEU A 56 4.86 19.45 16.76
N ALA A 57 5.60 20.25 17.57
CA ALA A 57 5.02 21.29 18.42
C ALA A 57 6.07 22.37 18.71
N LEU A 58 5.61 23.56 19.03
CA LEU A 58 6.39 24.65 19.57
C LEU A 58 6.08 24.79 21.07
N ASP A 59 7.08 25.13 21.87
CA ASP A 59 6.99 25.23 23.33
C ASP A 59 7.97 26.29 23.89
N GLN A 60 7.92 26.51 25.16
CA GLN A 60 8.86 27.36 25.90
C GLN A 60 9.62 26.48 26.90
N ALA A 61 10.93 26.64 26.99
CA ALA A 61 11.73 25.91 27.96
C ALA A 61 12.76 26.84 28.64
N GLN A 62 13.26 26.41 29.80
CA GLN A 62 14.40 27.08 30.41
C GLN A 62 15.63 26.96 29.52
N ASP A 63 16.41 28.01 29.42
CA ASP A 63 17.65 27.99 28.66
C ASP A 63 18.66 27.01 29.28
N ASP A 64 18.84 25.86 28.58
CA ASP A 64 19.81 24.84 28.95
C ASP A 64 20.92 24.80 27.87
N PRO A 65 22.19 24.93 28.24
CA PRO A 65 23.33 24.85 27.32
C PRO A 65 23.41 23.55 26.54
N ARG A 66 22.77 22.47 27.03
CA ARG A 66 22.72 21.17 26.34
C ARG A 66 21.72 21.11 25.17
N LEU A 67 20.78 22.07 25.12
CA LEU A 67 19.84 22.15 24.03
C LEU A 67 20.53 22.66 22.76
N LYS A 68 20.49 21.87 21.71
CA LYS A 68 21.07 22.23 20.42
C LYS A 68 20.10 23.10 19.61
N PRO A 69 20.61 24.06 18.79
CA PRO A 69 19.75 24.85 17.93
C PRO A 69 19.33 24.10 16.66
N ILE A 70 18.18 24.44 16.08
CA ILE A 70 17.81 24.10 14.73
C ILE A 70 18.80 24.79 13.79
N THR A 71 19.35 24.03 12.84
CA THR A 71 20.34 24.57 11.91
C THR A 71 19.67 25.34 10.77
N ARG A 72 18.56 24.80 10.23
CA ARG A 72 17.84 25.40 9.09
C ARG A 72 16.41 24.87 8.99
N GLN A 73 15.49 25.71 8.56
CA GLN A 73 14.14 25.34 8.10
C GLN A 73 14.21 24.90 6.63
N LEU A 74 13.56 23.78 6.29
CA LEU A 74 13.59 23.20 4.93
C LEU A 74 12.38 23.63 4.10
N ASP A 75 11.23 23.81 4.74
CA ASP A 75 9.99 24.21 4.09
C ASP A 75 9.59 25.62 4.50
N PRO A 76 9.24 26.52 3.57
CA PRO A 76 8.76 27.86 3.89
C PRO A 76 7.42 27.85 4.64
N GLU A 77 6.60 26.81 4.39
CA GLU A 77 5.31 26.59 5.01
C GLU A 77 5.17 25.15 5.53
N PRO A 78 4.30 24.91 6.54
CA PRO A 78 4.04 23.57 7.03
C PRO A 78 3.58 22.63 5.92
N ILE A 79 4.23 21.49 5.75
CA ILE A 79 3.84 20.46 4.79
C ILE A 79 2.82 19.48 5.35
N LEU A 80 2.66 19.44 6.67
CA LEU A 80 1.67 18.62 7.37
C LEU A 80 0.70 19.49 8.15
N SER A 81 -0.57 19.12 8.08
CA SER A 81 -1.61 19.70 8.91
C SER A 81 -1.50 19.21 10.36
N PRO A 82 -2.08 19.93 11.33
CA PRO A 82 -2.13 19.46 12.73
C PRO A 82 -2.82 18.09 12.87
N GLU A 83 -3.78 17.77 12.02
CA GLU A 83 -4.46 16.46 11.99
C GLU A 83 -3.46 15.35 11.63
N LEU A 84 -2.66 15.53 10.57
CA LEU A 84 -1.70 14.53 10.13
C LEU A 84 -0.53 14.35 11.12
N ILE A 85 -0.18 15.40 11.88
CA ILE A 85 0.78 15.28 12.99
C ILE A 85 0.19 14.41 14.10
N ARG A 86 -1.07 14.66 14.50
CA ARG A 86 -1.75 13.80 15.49
C ARG A 86 -1.88 12.36 15.02
N LEU A 87 -2.16 12.17 13.73
CA LEU A 87 -2.20 10.85 13.11
C LEU A 87 -0.85 10.14 13.23
N ALA A 88 0.27 10.82 12.94
CA ALA A 88 1.61 10.23 13.04
C ALA A 88 1.93 9.77 14.48
N ILE A 89 1.59 10.58 15.47
CA ILE A 89 1.77 10.25 16.90
C ILE A 89 0.90 9.04 17.28
N TRP A 90 -0.37 9.03 16.84
CA TRP A 90 -1.26 7.90 17.08
C TRP A 90 -0.76 6.61 16.40
N MET A 91 -0.22 6.72 15.17
CA MET A 91 0.35 5.57 14.46
C MET A 91 1.58 5.00 15.17
N HIS A 92 2.44 5.86 15.73
CA HIS A 92 3.58 5.43 16.55
C HIS A 92 3.13 4.54 17.70
N ASP A 93 2.11 4.99 18.48
CA ASP A 93 1.59 4.26 19.63
C ASP A 93 0.85 2.97 19.23
N ARG A 94 0.19 2.99 18.07
CA ARG A 94 -0.66 1.88 17.63
C ARG A 94 0.12 0.79 16.89
N PHE A 95 1.09 1.13 16.05
CA PHE A 95 1.72 0.21 15.08
C PHE A 95 3.20 -0.06 15.33
N PHE A 96 3.72 0.23 16.52
CA PHE A 96 5.10 -0.06 16.92
C PHE A 96 6.16 0.43 15.92
N CYS A 97 6.00 1.62 15.41
CA CYS A 97 6.90 2.29 14.49
C CYS A 97 7.49 3.57 15.11
N THR A 98 8.52 4.15 14.53
CA THR A 98 8.96 5.48 14.95
C THR A 98 7.96 6.54 14.47
N ILE A 99 7.92 7.71 15.15
CA ILE A 99 7.11 8.83 14.67
C ILE A 99 7.54 9.20 13.25
N TYR A 100 8.84 9.12 12.95
CA TYR A 100 9.36 9.43 11.63
C TYR A 100 8.94 8.41 10.57
N ASP A 101 8.85 7.10 10.91
CA ASP A 101 8.29 6.08 10.00
C ASP A 101 6.84 6.40 9.64
N ALA A 102 6.05 6.82 10.64
CA ALA A 102 4.66 7.22 10.42
C ALA A 102 4.58 8.45 9.51
N LEU A 103 5.41 9.48 9.75
CA LEU A 103 5.50 10.66 8.90
C LEU A 103 5.93 10.31 7.48
N HIS A 104 6.86 9.37 7.33
CA HIS A 104 7.33 8.90 6.03
C HIS A 104 6.24 8.16 5.24
N ALA A 105 5.35 7.45 5.93
CA ALA A 105 4.19 6.81 5.29
C ALA A 105 3.10 7.81 4.88
N ILE A 106 2.92 8.89 5.66
CA ILE A 106 1.92 9.94 5.42
C ILE A 106 2.31 10.83 4.22
N LEU A 107 3.59 11.17 4.10
CA LEU A 107 4.09 12.05 3.04
C LEU A 107 4.50 11.27 1.80
N PRO A 108 4.21 11.79 0.58
CA PRO A 108 4.65 11.12 -0.64
C PRO A 108 6.18 11.15 -0.78
N ALA A 109 6.74 10.07 -1.33
CA ALA A 109 8.19 9.91 -1.47
C ALA A 109 8.89 11.07 -2.23
N GLY A 110 8.17 11.80 -3.08
CA GLY A 110 8.70 12.95 -3.81
C GLY A 110 8.98 14.19 -2.95
N VAL A 111 8.44 14.26 -1.74
CA VAL A 111 8.64 15.39 -0.81
C VAL A 111 10.01 15.35 -0.16
N TRP A 112 10.56 14.17 0.09
CA TRP A 112 11.78 13.98 0.86
C TRP A 112 13.02 14.55 0.17
N TYR A 113 13.96 15.05 0.99
CA TYR A 113 15.28 15.42 0.50
C TYR A 113 16.19 14.19 0.50
N ARG A 114 17.00 14.04 -0.54
CA ARG A 114 18.21 13.22 -0.43
C ARG A 114 19.29 14.09 0.18
N VAL A 115 19.64 13.81 1.41
CA VAL A 115 20.81 14.40 2.07
C VAL A 115 22.00 13.58 1.60
N SER A 116 22.75 14.09 0.63
CA SER A 116 24.06 13.55 0.29
C SER A 116 25.10 14.20 1.19
N THR A 117 25.87 13.39 1.90
CA THR A 117 27.04 13.87 2.65
C THR A 117 28.09 14.26 1.65
N VAL A 118 28.49 15.53 1.64
CA VAL A 118 29.56 16.06 0.80
C VAL A 118 30.75 16.38 1.68
N TYR A 119 31.90 15.84 1.34
CA TYR A 119 33.15 16.17 1.97
C TYR A 119 33.80 17.33 1.22
N CYS A 120 34.12 18.41 1.95
CA CYS A 120 34.72 19.61 1.37
C CYS A 120 36.13 19.78 1.95
N ALA A 121 37.08 20.11 1.11
CA ALA A 121 38.42 20.51 1.54
C ALA A 121 38.34 21.79 2.39
N ALA A 122 39.17 21.91 3.41
CA ALA A 122 39.23 23.12 4.24
C ALA A 122 39.61 24.34 3.36
N PRO A 123 39.05 25.53 3.60
CA PRO A 123 39.20 26.70 2.73
C PRO A 123 40.67 27.14 2.44
N GLU A 124 41.57 26.85 3.38
CA GLU A 124 43.02 27.21 3.26
C GLU A 124 43.90 25.96 3.18
N LEU A 125 43.42 24.86 2.61
CA LEU A 125 44.13 23.59 2.57
C LEU A 125 45.31 23.66 1.58
N ASP A 126 46.52 23.55 2.11
CA ASP A 126 47.69 23.21 1.30
C ASP A 126 47.65 21.72 0.95
N ALA A 127 47.42 21.42 -0.34
CA ALA A 127 47.22 20.05 -0.84
C ALA A 127 48.43 19.15 -0.59
N ASP A 128 49.65 19.65 -0.79
CA ASP A 128 50.88 18.90 -0.63
C ASP A 128 51.17 18.58 0.85
N ALA A 129 51.00 19.57 1.70
CA ALA A 129 51.13 19.39 3.14
C ALA A 129 50.10 18.44 3.71
N ALA A 130 48.84 18.52 3.24
CA ALA A 130 47.77 17.64 3.65
C ALA A 130 47.96 16.19 3.20
N LEU A 131 48.47 15.98 1.98
CA LEU A 131 48.85 14.65 1.46
C LEU A 131 50.04 14.06 2.24
N ALA A 132 50.99 14.89 2.66
CA ALA A 132 52.09 14.46 3.51
C ALA A 132 51.61 13.99 4.91
N LEU A 133 50.64 14.69 5.50
CA LEU A 133 50.02 14.29 6.76
C LEU A 133 49.30 12.92 6.69
N CYS A 134 48.80 12.50 5.54
CA CYS A 134 48.19 11.18 5.35
C CYS A 134 49.20 10.02 5.54
N GLY A 135 50.48 10.29 5.52
CA GLY A 135 51.58 9.33 5.75
C GLY A 135 51.52 8.13 4.79
N ARG A 136 51.72 6.91 5.32
CA ARG A 136 51.70 5.66 4.53
C ARG A 136 50.30 5.09 4.30
N SER A 137 49.23 5.75 4.78
CA SER A 137 47.88 5.24 4.64
C SER A 137 47.32 5.51 3.25
N LYS A 138 47.28 4.46 2.42
CA LYS A 138 46.74 4.52 1.05
C LYS A 138 45.25 4.97 1.03
N GLN A 139 44.48 4.58 2.01
CA GLN A 139 43.04 4.93 2.09
C GLN A 139 42.81 6.42 2.38
N ARG A 140 43.55 7.01 3.35
CA ARG A 140 43.47 8.44 3.66
C ARG A 140 43.92 9.29 2.46
N ARG A 141 44.99 8.87 1.82
CA ARG A 141 45.49 9.54 0.64
C ARG A 141 44.50 9.47 -0.53
N LEU A 142 43.94 8.30 -0.81
CA LEU A 142 42.91 8.12 -1.84
C LEU A 142 41.69 8.99 -1.58
N ALA A 143 41.20 9.05 -0.33
CA ALA A 143 40.05 9.89 0.02
C ALA A 143 40.33 11.38 -0.25
N LEU A 144 41.48 11.87 0.21
CA LEU A 144 41.86 13.28 0.04
C LEU A 144 42.11 13.62 -1.45
N GLU A 145 42.84 12.78 -2.19
CA GLU A 145 43.08 12.94 -3.63
C GLU A 145 41.76 12.96 -4.41
N THR A 146 40.81 12.09 -4.06
CA THR A 146 39.48 12.07 -4.72
C THR A 146 38.72 13.38 -4.47
N VAL A 147 38.72 13.92 -3.24
CA VAL A 147 38.09 15.21 -2.95
C VAL A 147 38.75 16.35 -3.72
N LEU A 148 40.06 16.40 -3.74
CA LEU A 148 40.80 17.44 -4.46
C LEU A 148 40.59 17.38 -5.98
N ALA A 149 40.57 16.17 -6.56
CA ALA A 149 40.29 15.96 -7.99
C ALA A 149 38.87 16.45 -8.39
N HIS A 150 37.92 16.48 -7.46
CA HIS A 150 36.56 17.00 -7.67
C HIS A 150 36.43 18.48 -7.27
N GLY A 151 37.50 19.25 -7.35
CA GLY A 151 37.45 20.69 -7.05
C GLY A 151 37.25 21.02 -5.57
N GLY A 152 37.73 20.13 -4.70
CA GLY A 152 37.61 20.32 -3.24
C GLY A 152 36.24 19.98 -2.65
N ARG A 153 35.26 19.47 -3.44
CA ARG A 153 33.92 19.05 -2.97
C ARG A 153 33.57 17.69 -3.61
N CYS A 154 33.38 16.68 -2.79
CA CYS A 154 33.09 15.33 -3.28
C CYS A 154 31.96 14.67 -2.47
N PRO A 155 30.88 14.19 -3.13
CA PRO A 155 29.83 13.42 -2.47
C PRO A 155 30.36 12.09 -1.94
N LEU A 156 29.81 11.60 -0.83
CA LEU A 156 30.17 10.30 -0.25
C LEU A 156 30.00 9.15 -1.25
N GLU A 157 28.96 9.17 -2.09
CA GLU A 157 28.71 8.15 -3.12
C GLU A 157 29.87 8.03 -4.11
N THR A 158 30.46 9.16 -4.52
CA THR A 158 31.63 9.20 -5.40
C THR A 158 32.88 8.65 -4.70
N LEU A 159 33.04 8.97 -3.41
CA LEU A 159 34.13 8.42 -2.59
C LEU A 159 33.98 6.90 -2.42
N GLN A 160 32.77 6.41 -2.16
CA GLN A 160 32.47 4.98 -2.08
C GLN A 160 32.81 4.27 -3.39
N THR A 161 32.45 4.85 -4.52
CA THR A 161 32.79 4.31 -5.84
C THR A 161 34.31 4.23 -6.06
N ALA A 162 35.03 5.27 -5.63
CA ALA A 162 36.51 5.28 -5.74
C ALA A 162 37.22 4.24 -4.85
N PHE A 163 36.55 3.86 -3.72
CA PHE A 163 37.06 2.85 -2.79
C PHE A 163 36.69 1.41 -3.17
N GLY A 164 35.72 1.21 -4.09
CA GLY A 164 35.22 -0.11 -4.48
C GLY A 164 34.57 -0.83 -3.29
N ASP A 165 35.00 -2.06 -3.01
CA ASP A 165 34.47 -2.89 -1.91
C ASP A 165 34.92 -2.45 -0.49
N LYS A 166 35.78 -1.43 -0.37
CA LYS A 166 36.33 -0.97 0.91
C LYS A 166 35.51 0.20 1.46
N ASP A 167 35.24 0.18 2.76
CA ASP A 167 34.54 1.26 3.44
C ASP A 167 35.48 2.47 3.66
N PRO A 168 35.16 3.67 3.10
CA PRO A 168 35.94 4.89 3.30
C PRO A 168 35.77 5.52 4.68
N ALA A 169 34.82 5.07 5.51
CA ALA A 169 34.39 5.75 6.73
C ALA A 169 35.51 6.07 7.70
N SER A 170 36.45 5.14 7.94
CA SER A 170 37.56 5.35 8.87
C SER A 170 38.59 6.38 8.36
N ALA A 171 38.84 6.40 7.05
CA ALA A 171 39.73 7.37 6.43
C ALA A 171 39.12 8.77 6.45
N LEU A 172 37.83 8.88 6.13
CA LEU A 172 37.10 10.14 6.13
C LEU A 172 36.95 10.72 7.53
N HIS A 173 36.67 9.88 8.54
CA HIS A 173 36.60 10.33 9.94
C HIS A 173 37.93 10.94 10.39
N TRP A 174 39.05 10.28 10.08
CA TRP A 174 40.36 10.79 10.44
C TRP A 174 40.68 12.12 9.74
N LEU A 175 40.35 12.27 8.43
CA LEU A 175 40.57 13.51 7.69
C LEU A 175 39.73 14.68 8.26
N VAL A 176 38.52 14.40 8.76
CA VAL A 176 37.68 15.40 9.43
C VAL A 176 38.23 15.76 10.81
N GLU A 177 38.71 14.78 11.58
CA GLU A 177 39.34 15.03 12.89
C GLU A 177 40.61 15.90 12.75
N GLN A 178 41.39 15.69 11.70
CA GLN A 178 42.57 16.51 11.39
C GLN A 178 42.22 17.89 10.80
N LYS A 179 40.91 18.19 10.63
CA LYS A 179 40.42 19.43 10.03
C LYS A 179 40.87 19.65 8.58
N LEU A 180 41.30 18.59 7.89
CA LEU A 180 41.64 18.62 6.46
C LEU A 180 40.39 18.63 5.59
N LEU A 181 39.33 17.98 6.06
CA LEU A 181 38.03 17.99 5.40
C LEU A 181 36.95 18.50 6.38
N THR A 182 35.93 19.12 5.83
CA THR A 182 34.67 19.45 6.49
C THR A 182 33.54 18.67 5.86
N VAL A 183 32.50 18.41 6.63
CA VAL A 183 31.32 17.68 6.17
C VAL A 183 30.18 18.67 5.96
N GLU A 184 29.71 18.76 4.73
CA GLU A 184 28.52 19.53 4.39
C GLU A 184 27.37 18.57 3.98
N GLY A 185 26.15 18.90 4.32
CA GLY A 185 24.97 18.26 3.79
C GLY A 185 24.56 18.94 2.49
N ALA A 186 24.74 18.28 1.33
CA ALA A 186 24.12 18.74 0.10
C ALA A 186 22.72 18.14 0.00
N GLU A 187 21.71 18.97 -0.01
CA GLU A 187 20.32 18.57 -0.04
C GLU A 187 19.77 18.75 -1.45
N LYS A 188 19.25 17.67 -2.00
CA LYS A 188 18.59 17.70 -3.31
C LYS A 188 17.16 17.18 -3.14
N ARG A 189 16.17 17.99 -3.46
CA ARG A 189 14.78 17.51 -3.57
C ARG A 189 14.71 16.39 -4.58
N VAL A 190 14.04 15.29 -4.24
CA VAL A 190 13.85 14.15 -5.13
C VAL A 190 13.03 14.56 -6.36
N VAL A 191 12.01 15.38 -6.16
CA VAL A 191 11.16 15.90 -7.23
C VAL A 191 11.19 17.43 -7.20
N ARG A 192 11.44 18.06 -8.36
CA ARG A 192 11.37 19.51 -8.53
C ARG A 192 9.98 19.91 -8.99
N ASP A 193 9.50 21.05 -8.50
CA ASP A 193 8.28 21.68 -8.98
C ASP A 193 8.45 22.04 -10.45
N LYS A 194 7.44 21.73 -11.28
CA LYS A 194 7.36 22.19 -12.63
C LYS A 194 6.56 23.48 -12.65
N GLN A 195 7.08 24.46 -13.35
CA GLN A 195 6.42 25.75 -13.55
C GLN A 195 6.26 25.97 -15.04
N LEU A 196 5.16 26.56 -15.43
CA LEU A 196 4.95 27.06 -16.78
C LEU A 196 5.06 28.59 -16.77
N GLU A 197 5.78 29.09 -17.76
CA GLU A 197 5.95 30.51 -18.01
C GLU A 197 4.88 30.93 -18.99
N TYR A 198 4.01 31.87 -18.59
CA TYR A 198 2.99 32.47 -19.45
C TYR A 198 3.43 33.84 -19.85
N ALA A 199 3.41 34.10 -21.16
CA ALA A 199 3.68 35.39 -21.73
C ALA A 199 2.37 36.17 -21.95
N SER A 200 2.37 37.45 -21.60
CA SER A 200 1.29 38.40 -21.86
C SER A 200 1.90 39.75 -22.19
N LEU A 201 1.14 40.64 -22.84
CA LEU A 201 1.57 42.00 -23.05
C LEU A 201 1.77 42.72 -21.71
N ALA A 202 2.86 43.45 -21.58
CA ALA A 202 3.14 44.32 -20.43
C ALA A 202 2.69 45.77 -20.67
N VAL A 203 2.29 46.04 -21.89
CA VAL A 203 1.86 47.38 -22.42
C VAL A 203 0.44 47.31 -22.99
N SER A 204 -0.15 48.45 -23.27
CA SER A 204 -1.46 48.50 -23.91
C SER A 204 -1.45 47.94 -25.33
N LEU A 205 -2.62 47.53 -25.86
CA LEU A 205 -2.73 47.02 -27.21
C LEU A 205 -2.29 48.08 -28.26
N GLU A 206 -2.55 49.37 -27.99
CA GLU A 206 -2.17 50.46 -28.86
C GLU A 206 -0.65 50.62 -28.92
N GLU A 207 0.01 50.62 -27.79
CA GLU A 207 1.47 50.67 -27.68
C GLU A 207 2.14 49.42 -28.29
N ALA A 208 1.58 48.24 -28.11
CA ALA A 208 2.06 47.03 -28.74
C ALA A 208 1.98 47.09 -30.27
N GLN A 209 0.88 47.64 -30.81
CA GLN A 209 0.72 47.84 -32.25
C GLN A 209 1.69 48.89 -32.82
N GLU A 210 2.00 49.95 -32.08
CA GLU A 210 2.99 50.93 -32.47
C GLU A 210 4.40 50.32 -32.49
N GLU A 211 4.73 49.52 -31.49
CA GLU A 211 6.01 48.78 -31.43
C GLU A 211 6.14 47.74 -32.56
N ILE A 212 5.06 47.08 -32.98
CA ILE A 212 5.04 46.18 -34.12
C ILE A 212 5.40 46.98 -35.40
N ARG A 213 4.85 48.16 -35.61
CA ARG A 213 5.15 49.02 -36.78
C ARG A 213 6.60 49.49 -36.79
N ARG A 214 7.19 49.77 -35.63
CA ARG A 214 8.58 50.23 -35.47
C ARG A 214 9.60 49.09 -35.70
N ARG A 215 9.25 47.84 -35.44
CA ARG A 215 10.17 46.67 -35.42
C ARG A 215 10.19 45.85 -36.70
N ARG A 216 9.93 46.46 -37.89
CA ARG A 216 9.87 45.74 -39.17
C ARG A 216 11.11 44.86 -39.49
N ARG A 217 12.28 45.13 -38.87
CA ARG A 217 13.54 44.38 -39.03
C ARG A 217 13.72 43.24 -38.06
N ALA A 218 12.77 43.01 -37.14
CA ALA A 218 12.83 41.95 -36.12
C ALA A 218 11.59 41.05 -36.25
N PRO A 219 11.47 40.21 -37.28
CA PRO A 219 10.25 39.48 -37.61
C PRO A 219 9.77 38.55 -36.47
N HIS A 220 10.68 37.90 -35.75
CA HIS A 220 10.33 37.05 -34.61
C HIS A 220 9.70 37.82 -33.43
N GLN A 221 10.20 39.04 -33.16
CA GLN A 221 9.61 39.89 -32.11
C GLN A 221 8.23 40.42 -32.51
N VAL A 222 8.07 40.77 -33.76
CA VAL A 222 6.79 41.20 -34.35
C VAL A 222 5.76 40.07 -34.23
N ALA A 223 6.11 38.84 -34.68
CA ALA A 223 5.22 37.70 -34.62
C ALA A 223 4.77 37.35 -33.18
N ILE A 224 5.67 37.46 -32.19
CA ILE A 224 5.33 37.28 -30.78
C ILE A 224 4.30 38.34 -30.32
N LEU A 225 4.55 39.61 -30.60
CA LEU A 225 3.64 40.71 -30.23
C LEU A 225 2.28 40.60 -30.93
N GLU A 226 2.24 40.28 -32.20
CA GLU A 226 1.00 40.07 -32.98
C GLU A 226 0.17 38.93 -32.41
N LEU A 227 0.82 37.81 -32.09
CA LEU A 227 0.14 36.69 -31.49
C LEU A 227 -0.44 37.06 -30.11
N LEU A 228 0.34 37.71 -29.25
CA LEU A 228 -0.11 38.15 -27.93
C LEU A 228 -1.18 39.22 -27.98
N CYS A 229 -1.18 40.12 -29.01
CA CYS A 229 -2.27 41.03 -29.26
C CYS A 229 -3.58 40.31 -29.59
N THR A 230 -3.49 39.14 -30.24
CA THR A 230 -4.68 38.39 -30.68
C THR A 230 -5.24 37.51 -29.58
N ILE A 231 -4.37 36.79 -28.83
CA ILE A 231 -4.79 35.78 -27.84
C ILE A 231 -4.69 36.27 -26.40
N GLY A 232 -4.05 37.41 -26.16
CA GLY A 232 -3.86 38.03 -24.84
C GLY A 232 -2.79 37.36 -23.98
N ARG A 233 -2.87 36.04 -23.77
CA ARG A 233 -1.98 35.29 -22.92
C ARG A 233 -1.84 33.82 -23.39
N ALA A 234 -0.61 33.31 -23.45
CA ALA A 234 -0.33 31.90 -23.73
C ALA A 234 0.99 31.48 -23.09
N SER A 235 1.27 30.14 -23.05
CA SER A 235 2.56 29.70 -22.54
C SER A 235 3.71 30.21 -23.43
N ALA A 236 4.81 30.63 -22.81
CA ALA A 236 5.96 31.18 -23.53
C ALA A 236 6.52 30.18 -24.55
N ASP A 237 6.44 28.88 -24.27
CA ASP A 237 6.86 27.82 -25.18
C ASP A 237 5.93 27.68 -26.38
N GLU A 238 4.60 27.73 -26.19
CA GLU A 238 3.61 27.74 -27.28
C GLU A 238 3.75 28.97 -28.16
N VAL A 239 3.89 30.16 -27.56
CA VAL A 239 4.12 31.40 -28.30
C VAL A 239 5.37 31.25 -29.17
N CYS A 240 6.47 30.75 -28.65
CA CYS A 240 7.68 30.52 -29.42
C CYS A 240 7.50 29.46 -30.52
N GLN A 241 6.75 28.40 -30.26
CA GLN A 241 6.49 27.34 -31.23
C GLN A 241 5.58 27.81 -32.37
N PHE A 242 4.48 28.50 -32.07
CA PHE A 242 3.54 29.01 -33.08
C PHE A 242 4.17 30.09 -33.94
N THR A 243 5.00 30.95 -33.38
CA THR A 243 5.64 32.05 -34.12
C THR A 243 6.94 31.64 -34.79
N GLY A 244 7.48 30.44 -34.50
CA GLY A 244 8.82 30.05 -34.95
C GLY A 244 9.94 30.87 -34.31
N ALA A 245 9.64 31.64 -33.28
CA ALA A 245 10.59 32.55 -32.66
C ALA A 245 11.50 31.84 -31.66
N PRO A 246 12.80 32.11 -31.63
CA PRO A 246 13.69 31.56 -30.59
C PRO A 246 13.40 32.19 -29.23
N LYS A 247 13.64 31.46 -28.15
CA LYS A 247 13.44 31.94 -26.74
C LYS A 247 14.23 33.22 -26.42
N SER A 248 15.30 33.50 -27.15
CA SER A 248 16.06 34.75 -27.03
C SER A 248 15.26 36.00 -27.46
N SER A 249 14.38 35.86 -28.45
CA SER A 249 13.50 36.95 -28.89
C SER A 249 12.47 37.28 -27.81
N MET A 250 11.89 36.27 -27.16
CA MET A 250 11.00 36.44 -26.00
C MET A 250 11.71 37.17 -24.86
N LYS A 251 12.91 36.69 -24.47
CA LYS A 251 13.72 37.32 -23.43
C LYS A 251 14.06 38.79 -23.73
N THR A 252 14.25 39.12 -24.99
CA THR A 252 14.51 40.52 -25.43
C THR A 252 13.29 41.40 -25.21
N LEU A 253 12.08 40.89 -25.55
CA LEU A 253 10.82 41.63 -25.35
C LEU A 253 10.51 41.80 -23.85
N VAL A 254 10.83 40.78 -23.01
CA VAL A 254 10.70 40.88 -21.55
C VAL A 254 11.64 41.95 -20.99
N ARG A 255 12.90 41.94 -21.42
CA ARG A 255 13.89 42.95 -20.98
C ARG A 255 13.51 44.37 -21.40
N GLN A 256 12.74 44.49 -22.45
CA GLN A 256 12.23 45.79 -22.95
C GLN A 256 10.87 46.16 -22.37
N GLU A 257 10.38 45.40 -21.38
CA GLU A 257 9.12 45.60 -20.67
C GLU A 257 7.87 45.63 -21.61
N LEU A 258 7.96 45.01 -22.79
CA LEU A 258 6.84 44.87 -23.73
C LEU A 258 6.02 43.61 -23.48
N VAL A 259 6.69 42.57 -22.95
CA VAL A 259 6.07 41.31 -22.59
C VAL A 259 6.39 41.01 -21.13
N ARG A 260 5.40 40.59 -20.37
CA ARG A 260 5.53 40.09 -19.02
C ARG A 260 5.45 38.56 -19.03
N ILE A 261 6.31 37.93 -18.26
CA ILE A 261 6.24 36.49 -18.01
C ILE A 261 5.77 36.27 -16.57
N ASP A 262 4.61 35.64 -16.44
CA ASP A 262 4.07 35.18 -15.19
C ASP A 262 4.34 33.67 -15.07
N THR A 263 4.83 33.24 -13.93
CA THR A 263 5.14 31.84 -13.68
C THR A 263 4.02 31.20 -12.87
N GLU A 264 3.40 30.15 -13.41
CA GLU A 264 2.36 29.40 -12.73
C GLU A 264 2.79 27.97 -12.42
N PRO A 265 2.35 27.42 -11.28
CA PRO A 265 2.61 26.01 -10.96
C PRO A 265 1.93 25.11 -12.00
N TYR A 266 2.68 24.17 -12.55
CA TYR A 266 2.14 23.13 -13.42
C TYR A 266 2.11 21.81 -12.69
N PHE A 267 0.94 21.19 -12.65
CA PHE A 267 0.76 19.88 -12.04
C PHE A 267 0.70 18.79 -13.10
N ARG A 268 1.66 17.86 -13.06
CA ARG A 268 1.64 16.63 -13.86
C ARG A 268 0.50 15.76 -13.37
N ARG A 269 -0.34 15.29 -14.28
CA ARG A 269 -1.50 14.48 -13.96
C ARG A 269 -1.44 13.14 -14.69
N PRO A 270 -1.84 12.03 -14.07
CA PRO A 270 -1.89 10.72 -14.74
C PRO A 270 -2.96 10.66 -15.83
N THR A 271 -4.03 11.45 -15.68
CA THR A 271 -5.13 11.56 -16.65
C THR A 271 -5.58 13.00 -16.78
N HIS A 272 -5.88 13.42 -18.02
CA HIS A 272 -6.50 14.72 -18.31
C HIS A 272 -7.90 14.47 -18.85
N TYR A 273 -8.91 14.82 -18.08
CA TYR A 273 -10.28 14.83 -18.57
C TYR A 273 -10.56 16.20 -19.23
N THR A 274 -10.83 16.20 -20.54
CA THR A 274 -11.07 17.42 -21.32
C THR A 274 -12.54 17.69 -21.60
N GLY A 275 -13.44 16.79 -21.15
CA GLY A 275 -14.89 16.91 -21.34
C GLY A 275 -15.59 17.67 -20.21
N GLN A 276 -16.85 18.02 -20.45
CA GLN A 276 -17.72 18.46 -19.36
C GLN A 276 -18.13 17.26 -18.51
N PRO A 277 -18.27 17.41 -17.17
CA PRO A 277 -18.75 16.33 -16.30
C PRO A 277 -20.10 15.78 -16.77
N LYS A 278 -20.21 14.46 -16.83
CA LYS A 278 -21.46 13.78 -17.18
C LYS A 278 -22.40 13.76 -15.97
N PRO A 279 -23.73 13.77 -16.18
CA PRO A 279 -24.65 13.54 -15.09
C PRO A 279 -24.51 12.11 -14.54
N ILE A 280 -24.60 11.96 -13.22
CA ILE A 280 -24.59 10.64 -12.57
C ILE A 280 -25.91 9.94 -12.89
N PRO A 281 -25.93 8.66 -13.30
CA PRO A 281 -27.15 7.90 -13.58
C PRO A 281 -28.07 7.85 -12.36
N ALA A 282 -29.37 7.74 -12.61
CA ALA A 282 -30.37 7.65 -11.53
C ALA A 282 -30.23 6.33 -10.72
N LEU A 283 -30.49 6.43 -9.42
CA LEU A 283 -30.54 5.27 -8.52
C LEU A 283 -31.79 4.44 -8.75
N THR A 284 -31.69 3.13 -8.59
CA THR A 284 -32.87 2.26 -8.44
C THR A 284 -33.57 2.51 -7.10
N ALA A 285 -34.81 2.05 -6.91
CA ALA A 285 -35.54 2.24 -5.66
C ALA A 285 -34.75 1.73 -4.45
N ALA A 286 -34.16 0.53 -4.52
CA ALA A 286 -33.36 -0.04 -3.45
C ALA A 286 -32.08 0.77 -3.17
N GLN A 287 -31.41 1.23 -4.22
CA GLN A 287 -30.22 2.08 -4.07
C GLN A 287 -30.59 3.46 -3.49
N ALA A 288 -31.74 4.02 -3.86
CA ALA A 288 -32.22 5.30 -3.36
C ALA A 288 -32.57 5.23 -1.88
N GLU A 289 -33.14 4.12 -1.41
CA GLU A 289 -33.39 3.87 0.02
C GLU A 289 -32.07 3.85 0.81
N VAL A 290 -31.11 3.04 0.37
CA VAL A 290 -29.77 2.97 0.99
C VAL A 290 -29.06 4.33 0.96
N PHE A 291 -29.12 5.02 -0.16
CA PHE A 291 -28.55 6.36 -0.31
C PHE A 291 -29.17 7.35 0.67
N SER A 292 -30.48 7.34 0.85
CA SER A 292 -31.18 8.23 1.78
C SER A 292 -30.69 8.02 3.23
N GLY A 293 -30.55 6.76 3.65
CA GLY A 293 -30.00 6.43 4.97
C GLY A 293 -28.54 6.88 5.14
N LEU A 294 -27.69 6.63 4.15
CA LEU A 294 -26.28 7.05 4.16
C LEU A 294 -26.14 8.57 4.09
N GLN A 295 -26.99 9.25 3.35
CA GLN A 295 -27.02 10.72 3.29
C GLN A 295 -27.35 11.34 4.65
N ALA A 296 -28.26 10.73 5.40
CA ALA A 296 -28.56 11.18 6.77
C ALA A 296 -27.34 11.07 7.68
N LEU A 297 -26.55 9.98 7.55
CA LEU A 297 -25.31 9.82 8.30
C LEU A 297 -24.23 10.81 7.86
N LEU A 298 -24.12 11.09 6.55
CA LEU A 298 -23.17 12.07 6.01
C LEU A 298 -23.44 13.48 6.55
N ARG A 299 -24.69 13.81 6.83
CA ARG A 299 -25.11 15.10 7.41
C ARG A 299 -25.03 15.14 8.93
N SER A 300 -24.70 14.05 9.59
CA SER A 300 -24.55 14.00 11.05
C SER A 300 -23.45 14.95 11.53
N PRO A 301 -23.66 15.66 12.65
CA PRO A 301 -22.62 16.47 13.25
C PRO A 301 -21.50 15.64 13.90
N ASP A 302 -21.72 14.35 14.11
CA ASP A 302 -20.78 13.41 14.71
C ASP A 302 -20.23 12.44 13.68
N ALA A 303 -19.03 11.93 13.93
CA ALA A 303 -18.43 10.90 13.10
C ALA A 303 -19.30 9.64 13.07
N GLN A 304 -19.56 9.15 11.87
CA GLN A 304 -20.40 7.96 11.66
C GLN A 304 -19.62 6.87 10.94
N ALA A 305 -19.98 5.63 11.16
CA ALA A 305 -19.44 4.49 10.42
C ALA A 305 -20.57 3.58 9.93
N ALA A 306 -20.51 3.20 8.66
CA ALA A 306 -21.51 2.35 8.03
C ALA A 306 -20.86 1.20 7.27
N LEU A 307 -21.52 0.06 7.25
CA LEU A 307 -21.21 -1.11 6.42
C LEU A 307 -22.29 -1.25 5.36
N LEU A 308 -21.91 -1.19 4.10
CA LEU A 308 -22.77 -1.46 2.95
C LEU A 308 -22.47 -2.85 2.39
N PHE A 309 -23.29 -3.81 2.75
CA PHE A 309 -23.30 -5.14 2.14
C PHE A 309 -24.07 -5.11 0.83
N GLY A 310 -23.46 -5.50 -0.27
CA GLY A 310 -24.16 -5.57 -1.54
C GLY A 310 -23.54 -6.63 -2.43
N VAL A 311 -24.37 -7.54 -2.93
CA VAL A 311 -23.90 -8.62 -3.81
C VAL A 311 -23.08 -8.10 -5.00
N THR A 312 -22.25 -8.95 -5.58
CA THR A 312 -21.47 -8.57 -6.75
C THR A 312 -22.38 -8.10 -7.90
N GLY A 313 -22.17 -6.87 -8.36
CA GLY A 313 -23.02 -6.25 -9.39
C GLY A 313 -24.31 -5.59 -8.84
N SER A 314 -24.43 -5.34 -7.57
CA SER A 314 -25.57 -4.60 -6.98
C SER A 314 -25.52 -3.08 -7.23
N GLY A 315 -24.41 -2.55 -7.79
CA GLY A 315 -24.28 -1.15 -8.10
C GLY A 315 -23.85 -0.27 -6.92
N LYS A 316 -23.10 -0.80 -5.94
CA LYS A 316 -22.50 -0.05 -4.83
C LYS A 316 -21.80 1.23 -5.29
N THR A 317 -21.03 1.14 -6.38
CA THR A 317 -20.28 2.26 -6.95
C THR A 317 -21.17 3.44 -7.31
N LEU A 318 -22.39 3.19 -7.80
CA LEU A 318 -23.34 4.25 -8.11
C LEU A 318 -23.81 5.01 -6.85
N VAL A 319 -24.01 4.27 -5.75
CA VAL A 319 -24.30 4.89 -4.43
C VAL A 319 -23.12 5.74 -3.97
N TYR A 320 -21.88 5.27 -4.17
CA TYR A 320 -20.68 6.04 -3.84
C TYR A 320 -20.61 7.34 -4.63
N LEU A 321 -20.88 7.32 -5.94
CA LEU A 321 -20.88 8.53 -6.79
C LEU A 321 -21.85 9.59 -6.25
N HIS A 322 -23.09 9.22 -5.91
CA HIS A 322 -24.07 10.13 -5.36
C HIS A 322 -23.68 10.68 -3.97
N LEU A 323 -23.05 9.84 -3.12
CA LEU A 323 -22.56 10.31 -1.81
C LEU A 323 -21.39 11.30 -1.96
N ILE A 324 -20.47 11.04 -2.90
CA ILE A 324 -19.38 11.95 -3.22
C ILE A 324 -19.92 13.29 -3.72
N GLU A 325 -20.91 13.27 -4.62
CA GLU A 325 -21.58 14.49 -5.11
C GLU A 325 -22.17 15.29 -3.95
N GLN A 326 -22.83 14.62 -3.00
CA GLN A 326 -23.41 15.30 -1.81
C GLN A 326 -22.32 15.89 -0.90
N ALA A 327 -21.22 15.18 -0.68
CA ALA A 327 -20.10 15.71 0.09
C ALA A 327 -19.48 16.95 -0.57
N LEU A 328 -19.29 16.92 -1.90
CA LEU A 328 -18.80 18.06 -2.67
C LEU A 328 -19.75 19.26 -2.62
N ALA A 329 -21.07 19.01 -2.70
CA ALA A 329 -22.10 20.06 -2.58
C ALA A 329 -22.10 20.71 -1.19
N ALA A 330 -21.74 19.96 -0.14
CA ALA A 330 -21.56 20.47 1.21
C ALA A 330 -20.19 21.18 1.42
N GLY A 331 -19.37 21.34 0.37
CA GLY A 331 -18.04 21.91 0.47
C GLY A 331 -16.99 21.00 1.11
N GLN A 332 -17.32 19.72 1.29
CA GLN A 332 -16.43 18.70 1.87
C GLN A 332 -15.71 17.92 0.78
N GLY A 333 -14.62 17.26 1.14
CA GLY A 333 -13.89 16.35 0.28
C GLY A 333 -14.22 14.88 0.56
N ALA A 334 -13.93 14.03 -0.42
CA ALA A 334 -14.15 12.59 -0.34
C ALA A 334 -12.88 11.81 -0.70
N ILE A 335 -12.63 10.72 0.01
CA ILE A 335 -11.56 9.75 -0.30
C ILE A 335 -12.22 8.39 -0.56
N LEU A 336 -11.93 7.80 -1.72
CA LEU A 336 -12.31 6.45 -2.08
C LEU A 336 -11.07 5.58 -2.14
N LEU A 337 -11.00 4.58 -1.29
CA LEU A 337 -9.98 3.55 -1.33
C LEU A 337 -10.50 2.33 -2.09
N VAL A 338 -9.68 1.84 -3.01
CA VAL A 338 -9.96 0.62 -3.77
C VAL A 338 -8.73 -0.30 -3.72
N PRO A 339 -8.90 -1.62 -3.86
CA PRO A 339 -7.76 -2.54 -3.97
C PRO A 339 -6.88 -2.18 -5.18
N GLU A 340 -5.55 -2.41 -5.07
CA GLU A 340 -4.59 -2.03 -6.13
C GLU A 340 -4.98 -2.57 -7.51
N ILE A 341 -5.46 -3.81 -7.57
CA ILE A 341 -5.86 -4.48 -8.81
C ILE A 341 -7.17 -3.90 -9.39
N SER A 342 -8.00 -3.30 -8.56
CA SER A 342 -9.29 -2.68 -8.98
C SER A 342 -9.13 -1.26 -9.49
N LEU A 343 -8.00 -0.61 -9.21
CA LEU A 343 -7.72 0.75 -9.69
C LEU A 343 -7.24 0.71 -11.14
N THR A 344 -8.17 0.47 -12.05
CA THR A 344 -7.92 0.43 -13.49
C THR A 344 -8.05 1.82 -14.12
N PRO A 345 -7.41 2.08 -15.29
CA PRO A 345 -7.63 3.32 -16.04
C PRO A 345 -9.10 3.59 -16.32
N GLN A 346 -9.89 2.57 -16.63
CA GLN A 346 -11.33 2.71 -16.88
C GLN A 346 -12.09 3.22 -15.63
N MET A 347 -11.72 2.75 -14.45
CA MET A 347 -12.30 3.25 -13.20
C MET A 347 -11.94 4.73 -12.99
N ILE A 348 -10.68 5.09 -13.20
CA ILE A 348 -10.20 6.46 -13.07
C ILE A 348 -10.94 7.38 -14.07
N GLU A 349 -11.05 6.95 -15.33
CA GLU A 349 -11.79 7.66 -16.38
C GLU A 349 -13.27 7.81 -16.02
N ALA A 350 -13.90 6.78 -15.46
CA ALA A 350 -15.29 6.83 -15.02
C ALA A 350 -15.51 7.90 -13.94
N PHE A 351 -14.66 7.94 -12.90
CA PHE A 351 -14.76 8.98 -11.87
C PHE A 351 -14.44 10.37 -12.43
N SER A 352 -13.44 10.49 -13.29
CA SER A 352 -13.09 11.73 -13.95
C SER A 352 -14.21 12.24 -14.86
N ALA A 353 -14.98 11.33 -15.49
CA ALA A 353 -16.13 11.69 -16.31
C ALA A 353 -17.28 12.34 -15.52
N TYR A 354 -17.40 12.04 -14.20
CA TYR A 354 -18.43 12.63 -13.34
C TYR A 354 -17.94 13.88 -12.59
N PHE A 355 -16.69 13.88 -12.15
CA PHE A 355 -16.18 14.93 -11.26
C PHE A 355 -15.09 15.82 -11.88
N GLY A 356 -14.68 15.52 -13.13
CA GLY A 356 -13.72 16.33 -13.87
C GLY A 356 -12.39 16.51 -13.13
N ASP A 357 -11.94 17.76 -13.10
CA ASP A 357 -10.68 18.17 -12.49
C ASP A 357 -10.66 18.08 -10.94
N ALA A 358 -11.80 17.87 -10.31
CA ALA A 358 -11.85 17.67 -8.87
C ALA A 358 -11.27 16.30 -8.43
N VAL A 359 -11.01 15.38 -9.37
CA VAL A 359 -10.44 14.05 -9.08
C VAL A 359 -8.91 14.14 -9.01
N ALA A 360 -8.35 13.53 -7.97
CA ALA A 360 -6.93 13.19 -7.84
C ALA A 360 -6.75 11.68 -7.68
N VAL A 361 -5.68 11.14 -8.25
CA VAL A 361 -5.36 9.71 -8.22
C VAL A 361 -4.10 9.47 -7.42
N LEU A 362 -4.14 8.54 -6.44
CA LEU A 362 -3.00 8.20 -5.60
C LEU A 362 -2.79 6.68 -5.51
N HIS A 363 -1.73 6.17 -6.15
CA HIS A 363 -1.30 4.77 -6.04
C HIS A 363 0.21 4.59 -6.23
N SER A 364 0.72 3.42 -5.87
CA SER A 364 2.15 3.07 -5.90
C SER A 364 2.75 3.06 -7.31
N GLY A 365 1.96 2.75 -8.33
CA GLY A 365 2.38 2.68 -9.74
C GLY A 365 2.56 4.03 -10.44
N LEU A 366 2.13 5.15 -9.82
CA LEU A 366 2.37 6.47 -10.39
C LEU A 366 3.84 6.88 -10.29
N PRO A 367 4.40 7.57 -11.31
CA PRO A 367 5.67 8.26 -11.21
C PRO A 367 5.73 9.17 -9.97
N LEU A 368 6.88 9.24 -9.32
CA LEU A 368 7.05 10.05 -8.09
C LEU A 368 6.65 11.52 -8.30
N SER A 369 6.92 12.05 -9.48
CA SER A 369 6.58 13.44 -9.83
C SER A 369 5.07 13.68 -9.93
N GLU A 370 4.33 12.74 -10.53
CA GLU A 370 2.88 12.84 -10.64
C GLU A 370 2.21 12.67 -9.27
N ARG A 371 2.66 11.68 -8.48
CA ARG A 371 2.17 11.47 -7.11
C ARG A 371 2.39 12.70 -6.22
N TYR A 372 3.53 13.38 -6.37
CA TYR A 372 3.82 14.60 -5.65
C TYR A 372 2.93 15.76 -6.11
N ASP A 373 2.68 15.89 -7.42
CA ASP A 373 1.83 16.95 -7.97
C ASP A 373 0.35 16.72 -7.62
N GLU A 374 -0.15 15.48 -7.66
CA GLU A 374 -1.50 15.15 -7.18
C GLU A 374 -1.66 15.45 -5.69
N TRP A 375 -0.65 15.11 -4.86
CA TRP A 375 -0.65 15.46 -3.44
C TRP A 375 -0.73 16.98 -3.22
N LYS A 376 -0.02 17.78 -4.01
CA LYS A 376 -0.11 19.27 -3.96
C LYS A 376 -1.49 19.77 -4.35
N ARG A 377 -2.10 19.20 -5.41
CA ARG A 377 -3.45 19.57 -5.84
C ARG A 377 -4.49 19.32 -4.74
N ILE A 378 -4.41 18.19 -4.06
CA ILE A 378 -5.29 17.88 -2.93
C ILE A 378 -5.10 18.89 -1.81
N ARG A 379 -3.84 19.13 -1.43
CA ARG A 379 -3.48 20.08 -0.36
C ARG A 379 -3.94 21.52 -0.68
N ALA A 380 -3.86 21.93 -1.93
CA ALA A 380 -4.33 23.23 -2.38
C ALA A 380 -5.87 23.33 -2.54
N GLY A 381 -6.63 22.25 -2.25
CA GLY A 381 -8.07 22.22 -2.43
C GLY A 381 -8.55 22.18 -3.88
N LEU A 382 -7.63 22.05 -4.85
CA LEU A 382 -7.94 21.95 -6.28
C LEU A 382 -8.54 20.58 -6.64
N ALA A 383 -8.22 19.54 -5.88
CA ALA A 383 -8.82 18.23 -6.01
C ALA A 383 -9.50 17.86 -4.67
N ARG A 384 -10.80 17.62 -4.73
CA ARG A 384 -11.63 17.29 -3.56
C ARG A 384 -12.18 15.88 -3.57
N VAL A 385 -11.91 15.11 -4.64
CA VAL A 385 -12.20 13.68 -4.73
C VAL A 385 -10.90 12.95 -4.93
N VAL A 386 -10.53 12.10 -3.98
CA VAL A 386 -9.31 11.28 -4.08
C VAL A 386 -9.72 9.84 -4.34
N VAL A 387 -9.26 9.26 -5.43
CA VAL A 387 -9.40 7.83 -5.73
C VAL A 387 -8.02 7.19 -5.65
N GLY A 388 -7.88 6.14 -4.87
CA GLY A 388 -6.57 5.55 -4.73
C GLY A 388 -6.53 4.24 -3.96
N THR A 389 -5.32 3.70 -3.82
CA THR A 389 -5.09 2.47 -3.08
C THR A 389 -4.85 2.75 -1.60
N ARG A 390 -4.43 1.76 -0.84
CA ARG A 390 -4.18 1.83 0.61
C ARG A 390 -3.55 3.16 1.07
N SER A 391 -2.52 3.64 0.39
CA SER A 391 -1.78 4.84 0.78
C SER A 391 -2.57 6.15 0.59
N ALA A 392 -3.63 6.14 -0.21
CA ALA A 392 -4.50 7.31 -0.40
C ALA A 392 -5.27 7.70 0.87
N VAL A 393 -5.32 6.82 1.87
CA VAL A 393 -5.84 7.14 3.20
C VAL A 393 -5.11 8.32 3.86
N PHE A 394 -3.89 8.64 3.44
CA PHE A 394 -3.08 9.75 3.93
C PHE A 394 -3.20 11.04 3.10
N ALA A 395 -4.08 11.08 2.11
CA ALA A 395 -4.28 12.27 1.29
C ALA A 395 -4.53 13.52 2.17
N PRO A 396 -3.86 14.66 1.90
CA PRO A 396 -3.91 15.85 2.75
C PRO A 396 -5.21 16.64 2.55
N MET A 397 -6.34 16.00 2.81
CA MET A 397 -7.68 16.55 2.69
C MET A 397 -8.04 17.30 3.96
N GLU A 398 -8.13 18.63 3.90
CA GLU A 398 -8.40 19.47 5.08
C GLU A 398 -9.86 19.38 5.55
N ASN A 399 -10.80 19.33 4.63
CA ASN A 399 -12.23 19.25 4.95
C ASN A 399 -12.80 17.90 4.50
N LEU A 400 -12.35 16.82 5.14
CA LEU A 400 -12.82 15.46 4.85
C LEU A 400 -14.23 15.24 5.40
N GLY A 401 -15.21 14.94 4.51
CA GLY A 401 -16.58 14.59 4.89
C GLY A 401 -16.93 13.13 4.69
N LEU A 402 -16.23 12.47 3.74
CA LEU A 402 -16.56 11.08 3.36
C LEU A 402 -15.28 10.29 3.09
N LEU A 403 -15.15 9.12 3.71
CA LEU A 403 -14.11 8.16 3.39
C LEU A 403 -14.75 6.81 3.11
N ILE A 404 -14.58 6.32 1.89
CA ILE A 404 -15.12 5.04 1.42
C ILE A 404 -13.97 4.04 1.29
N ILE A 405 -14.17 2.82 1.76
CA ILE A 405 -13.29 1.68 1.51
C ILE A 405 -14.11 0.63 0.77
N ASP A 406 -13.85 0.48 -0.53
CA ASP A 406 -14.49 -0.56 -1.33
C ASP A 406 -13.74 -1.89 -1.19
N GLU A 407 -14.47 -3.02 -1.27
CA GLU A 407 -13.93 -4.37 -0.98
C GLU A 407 -13.14 -4.38 0.34
N GLU A 408 -13.75 -3.90 1.44
CA GLU A 408 -13.09 -3.61 2.72
C GLU A 408 -12.43 -4.83 3.39
N GLN A 409 -12.84 -6.04 2.99
CA GLN A 409 -12.29 -7.33 3.44
C GLN A 409 -10.91 -7.64 2.85
N GLU A 410 -10.42 -6.83 1.91
CA GLU A 410 -9.18 -7.12 1.19
C GLU A 410 -7.93 -6.97 2.05
N ASP A 411 -7.10 -8.00 2.06
CA ASP A 411 -5.83 -8.03 2.79
C ASP A 411 -4.86 -6.92 2.36
N THR A 412 -4.99 -6.39 1.12
CA THR A 412 -4.11 -5.35 0.57
C THR A 412 -4.19 -4.02 1.32
N TYR A 413 -5.23 -3.81 2.13
CA TYR A 413 -5.35 -2.65 3.01
C TYR A 413 -4.46 -2.70 4.26
N LYS A 414 -3.86 -3.86 4.56
CA LYS A 414 -2.83 -4.00 5.58
C LYS A 414 -1.43 -3.77 4.98
N SER A 415 -0.60 -2.97 5.65
CA SER A 415 0.79 -2.76 5.26
C SER A 415 1.68 -3.89 5.77
N GLU A 416 2.48 -4.49 4.90
CA GLU A 416 3.47 -5.50 5.26
C GLU A 416 4.80 -4.89 5.74
N SER A 417 5.07 -3.65 5.40
CA SER A 417 6.24 -2.88 5.81
C SER A 417 5.92 -1.89 6.94
N THR A 418 6.92 -1.46 7.67
CA THR A 418 6.78 -0.45 8.74
C THR A 418 6.45 0.94 8.16
N PRO A 419 5.44 1.61 8.72
CA PRO A 419 4.50 1.17 9.75
C PRO A 419 3.49 0.14 9.23
N ARG A 420 3.25 -0.92 10.01
CA ARG A 420 2.35 -2.03 9.65
C ARG A 420 0.88 -1.68 9.94
N TYR A 421 0.40 -0.59 9.36
CA TYR A 421 -0.95 -0.10 9.55
C TYR A 421 -1.99 -0.85 8.72
N HIS A 422 -3.23 -0.83 9.17
CA HIS A 422 -4.39 -1.18 8.35
C HIS A 422 -5.12 0.11 7.96
N ALA A 423 -5.43 0.28 6.66
CA ALA A 423 -6.06 1.52 6.16
C ALA A 423 -7.42 1.80 6.84
N ARG A 424 -8.18 0.77 7.19
CA ARG A 424 -9.45 0.89 7.93
C ARG A 424 -9.27 1.56 9.30
N ASP A 425 -8.20 1.24 10.03
CA ASP A 425 -7.94 1.85 11.34
C ASP A 425 -7.50 3.30 11.21
N VAL A 426 -6.68 3.61 10.21
CA VAL A 426 -6.31 5.00 9.88
C VAL A 426 -7.55 5.79 9.45
N ALA A 427 -8.41 5.19 8.63
CA ALA A 427 -9.67 5.80 8.19
C ALA A 427 -10.60 6.13 9.36
N LYS A 428 -10.75 5.20 10.33
CA LYS A 428 -11.51 5.44 11.57
C LYS A 428 -10.98 6.63 12.35
N PHE A 429 -9.65 6.69 12.53
CA PHE A 429 -9.02 7.81 13.22
C PHE A 429 -9.30 9.13 12.50
N ARG A 430 -9.10 9.18 11.18
CA ARG A 430 -9.32 10.40 10.39
C ARG A 430 -10.77 10.84 10.39
N CYS A 431 -11.71 9.91 10.16
CA CYS A 431 -13.15 10.22 10.21
C CYS A 431 -13.55 10.74 11.59
N ALA A 432 -13.03 10.19 12.68
CA ALA A 432 -13.26 10.70 14.03
C ALA A 432 -12.74 12.14 14.21
N GLN A 433 -11.59 12.50 13.65
CA GLN A 433 -11.02 13.84 13.73
C GLN A 433 -11.81 14.87 12.92
N HIS A 434 -12.35 14.47 11.77
CA HIS A 434 -13.08 15.35 10.84
C HIS A 434 -14.61 15.31 11.04
N ARG A 435 -15.13 14.43 11.91
CA ARG A 435 -16.56 14.14 12.06
C ARG A 435 -17.19 13.69 10.74
N ALA A 436 -16.41 12.89 9.99
CA ALA A 436 -16.75 12.40 8.68
C ALA A 436 -17.47 11.04 8.72
N LEU A 437 -18.12 10.67 7.63
CA LEU A 437 -18.69 9.34 7.43
C LEU A 437 -17.59 8.39 6.91
N LEU A 438 -17.39 7.28 7.62
CA LEU A 438 -16.67 6.11 7.13
C LEU A 438 -17.67 5.12 6.53
N LEU A 439 -17.55 4.84 5.23
CA LEU A 439 -18.35 3.83 4.55
C LEU A 439 -17.49 2.65 4.12
N LEU A 440 -17.79 1.47 4.66
CA LEU A 440 -17.18 0.20 4.29
C LEU A 440 -18.10 -0.51 3.31
N GLY A 441 -17.63 -0.81 2.11
CA GLY A 441 -18.42 -1.49 1.08
C GLY A 441 -17.84 -2.85 0.75
N SER A 442 -18.68 -3.89 0.68
CA SER A 442 -18.26 -5.25 0.36
C SER A 442 -19.40 -6.11 -0.17
N ALA A 443 -19.05 -7.11 -0.98
CA ALA A 443 -19.95 -8.23 -1.31
C ALA A 443 -19.79 -9.41 -0.33
N THR A 444 -18.69 -9.46 0.39
CA THR A 444 -18.37 -10.46 1.41
C THR A 444 -17.68 -9.74 2.57
N PRO A 445 -18.44 -8.99 3.39
CA PRO A 445 -17.88 -8.18 4.47
C PRO A 445 -16.93 -8.97 5.39
N ASP A 446 -15.91 -8.31 5.90
CA ASP A 446 -15.06 -8.84 6.97
C ASP A 446 -15.92 -9.19 8.21
N VAL A 447 -15.71 -10.37 8.79
CA VAL A 447 -16.52 -10.89 9.90
C VAL A 447 -16.51 -9.94 11.10
N VAL A 448 -15.40 -9.25 11.35
CA VAL A 448 -15.29 -8.25 12.43
C VAL A 448 -16.14 -7.01 12.10
N SER A 449 -16.12 -6.53 10.84
CA SER A 449 -16.94 -5.41 10.39
C SER A 449 -18.43 -5.73 10.47
N ARG A 450 -18.81 -6.95 10.08
CA ARG A 450 -20.20 -7.42 10.18
C ARG A 450 -20.66 -7.55 11.63
N TYR A 451 -19.80 -8.05 12.53
CA TYR A 451 -20.06 -8.10 13.96
C TYR A 451 -20.26 -6.70 14.57
N TYR A 452 -19.45 -5.71 14.12
CA TYR A 452 -19.65 -4.33 14.57
C TYR A 452 -20.96 -3.71 14.06
N ALA A 453 -21.41 -4.13 12.88
CA ALA A 453 -22.73 -3.74 12.39
C ALA A 453 -23.86 -4.40 13.21
N GLU A 454 -23.75 -5.68 13.54
CA GLU A 454 -24.71 -6.40 14.37
C GLU A 454 -24.80 -5.84 15.79
N THR A 455 -23.68 -5.43 16.37
CA THR A 455 -23.62 -4.83 17.72
C THR A 455 -23.93 -3.33 17.74
N GLY A 456 -24.33 -2.74 16.63
CA GLY A 456 -24.70 -1.32 16.52
C GLY A 456 -23.55 -0.33 16.55
N ARG A 457 -22.30 -0.81 16.43
CA ARG A 457 -21.12 0.08 16.29
C ARG A 457 -21.02 0.67 14.89
N TYR A 458 -21.55 -0.04 13.87
CA TYR A 458 -21.68 0.44 12.49
C TYR A 458 -23.16 0.42 12.11
N HIS A 459 -23.60 1.38 11.32
CA HIS A 459 -24.89 1.32 10.64
C HIS A 459 -24.81 0.27 9.53
N TYR A 460 -25.86 -0.51 9.34
CA TYR A 460 -25.88 -1.62 8.38
C TYR A 460 -26.87 -1.36 7.26
N PHE A 461 -26.41 -1.39 6.02
CA PHE A 461 -27.20 -1.23 4.81
C PHE A 461 -26.98 -2.41 3.87
N THR A 462 -28.00 -2.82 3.14
CA THR A 462 -27.95 -3.99 2.25
C THR A 462 -28.48 -3.69 0.86
N LEU A 463 -27.81 -4.24 -0.15
CA LEU A 463 -28.23 -4.30 -1.54
C LEU A 463 -28.21 -5.77 -1.99
N PRO A 464 -29.29 -6.53 -1.70
CA PRO A 464 -29.28 -7.99 -1.87
C PRO A 464 -29.35 -8.43 -3.33
N ASP A 465 -29.84 -7.58 -4.22
CA ASP A 465 -30.08 -7.92 -5.62
C ASP A 465 -29.04 -7.32 -6.57
N ARG A 466 -28.79 -7.99 -7.70
CA ARG A 466 -28.00 -7.43 -8.79
C ARG A 466 -28.76 -6.29 -9.47
N PHE A 467 -28.05 -5.26 -9.89
CA PHE A 467 -28.61 -4.07 -10.55
C PHE A 467 -29.49 -4.42 -11.78
N ASN A 468 -29.16 -5.48 -12.51
CA ASN A 468 -29.88 -5.92 -13.71
C ASN A 468 -30.91 -7.03 -13.42
N ALA A 469 -31.28 -7.28 -12.17
CA ALA A 469 -32.17 -8.34 -11.72
C ALA A 469 -31.81 -9.77 -12.22
N ARG A 470 -30.55 -10.00 -12.61
CA ARG A 470 -30.09 -11.33 -13.09
C ARG A 470 -29.84 -12.27 -11.93
N LYS A 471 -30.15 -13.55 -12.16
CA LYS A 471 -29.88 -14.61 -11.17
C LYS A 471 -28.39 -14.75 -10.92
N LEU A 472 -28.04 -15.18 -9.72
CA LEU A 472 -26.70 -15.62 -9.38
C LEU A 472 -26.33 -16.84 -10.24
N PRO A 473 -25.02 -17.08 -10.52
CA PRO A 473 -24.58 -18.24 -11.29
C PRO A 473 -25.00 -19.57 -10.64
N ASP A 474 -25.35 -20.55 -11.46
CA ASP A 474 -25.55 -21.91 -11.00
C ASP A 474 -24.21 -22.55 -10.64
N VAL A 475 -24.12 -23.15 -9.46
CA VAL A 475 -22.87 -23.70 -8.93
C VAL A 475 -22.96 -25.19 -8.72
N ILE A 476 -22.00 -25.92 -9.29
CA ILE A 476 -21.85 -27.38 -9.14
C ILE A 476 -20.64 -27.65 -8.25
N LEU A 477 -20.82 -28.47 -7.19
CA LEU A 477 -19.71 -28.99 -6.39
C LEU A 477 -19.24 -30.33 -6.98
N ALA A 478 -17.97 -30.38 -7.42
CA ALA A 478 -17.34 -31.62 -7.90
C ALA A 478 -16.50 -32.25 -6.78
N ASP A 479 -16.84 -33.49 -6.41
CA ASP A 479 -16.11 -34.26 -5.40
C ASP A 479 -14.87 -34.93 -6.00
N MET A 480 -13.71 -34.34 -5.75
CA MET A 480 -12.43 -34.85 -6.29
C MET A 480 -12.03 -36.21 -5.68
N LYS A 481 -12.56 -36.62 -4.52
CA LYS A 481 -12.35 -37.98 -4.00
C LYS A 481 -13.11 -38.99 -4.85
N GLN A 482 -14.33 -38.68 -5.26
CA GLN A 482 -15.11 -39.55 -6.13
C GLN A 482 -14.47 -39.65 -7.50
N GLU A 483 -13.96 -38.54 -8.04
CA GLU A 483 -13.20 -38.54 -9.31
C GLU A 483 -12.00 -39.50 -9.23
N LEU A 484 -11.22 -39.43 -8.15
CA LEU A 484 -10.09 -40.35 -7.94
C LEU A 484 -10.53 -41.84 -7.88
N ARG A 485 -11.62 -42.13 -7.17
CA ARG A 485 -12.16 -43.50 -7.08
C ARG A 485 -12.63 -44.01 -8.43
N ASN A 486 -13.11 -43.12 -9.28
CA ASN A 486 -13.54 -43.45 -10.65
C ASN A 486 -12.35 -43.49 -11.62
N GLY A 487 -11.10 -43.37 -11.16
CA GLY A 487 -9.90 -43.43 -11.98
C GLY A 487 -9.43 -42.12 -12.58
N ASN A 488 -10.14 -41.02 -12.35
CA ASN A 488 -9.69 -39.69 -12.77
C ASN A 488 -8.72 -39.10 -11.77
N SER A 489 -7.42 -39.15 -12.08
CA SER A 489 -6.34 -38.56 -11.24
C SER A 489 -5.87 -37.19 -11.75
N GLY A 490 -6.51 -36.62 -12.78
CA GLY A 490 -6.20 -35.34 -13.39
C GLY A 490 -6.64 -34.15 -12.53
N SER A 491 -6.19 -32.95 -12.89
CA SER A 491 -6.55 -31.70 -12.20
C SER A 491 -7.96 -31.22 -12.55
N ILE A 492 -8.58 -31.76 -13.60
CA ILE A 492 -9.90 -31.38 -14.10
C ILE A 492 -10.88 -32.53 -13.84
N SER A 493 -11.97 -32.26 -13.12
CA SER A 493 -13.05 -33.22 -12.87
C SER A 493 -13.84 -33.51 -14.15
N SER A 494 -14.51 -34.66 -14.21
CA SER A 494 -15.39 -35.04 -15.34
C SER A 494 -16.50 -33.99 -15.56
N VAL A 495 -17.05 -33.44 -14.50
CA VAL A 495 -18.06 -32.37 -14.56
C VAL A 495 -17.48 -31.10 -15.18
N LEU A 496 -16.30 -30.66 -14.73
CA LEU A 496 -15.68 -29.45 -15.27
C LEU A 496 -15.24 -29.65 -16.72
N TYR A 497 -14.79 -30.85 -17.07
CA TYR A 497 -14.49 -31.21 -18.46
C TYR A 497 -15.70 -31.03 -19.36
N ALA A 498 -16.87 -31.62 -18.99
CA ALA A 498 -18.09 -31.51 -19.77
C ALA A 498 -18.57 -30.05 -19.92
N GLU A 499 -18.47 -29.25 -18.87
CA GLU A 499 -18.84 -27.85 -18.93
C GLU A 499 -17.88 -27.02 -19.79
N LEU A 500 -16.57 -27.32 -19.76
CA LEU A 500 -15.57 -26.67 -20.64
C LEU A 500 -15.83 -27.05 -22.11
N GLU A 501 -16.07 -28.31 -22.41
CA GLU A 501 -16.38 -28.78 -23.77
C GLU A 501 -17.61 -28.08 -24.33
N GLU A 502 -18.68 -27.99 -23.55
CA GLU A 502 -19.89 -27.28 -23.95
C GLU A 502 -19.65 -25.76 -24.13
N ASN A 503 -18.87 -25.15 -23.28
CA ASN A 503 -18.54 -23.74 -23.39
C ASN A 503 -17.71 -23.43 -24.64
N LEU A 504 -16.72 -24.27 -24.93
CA LEU A 504 -15.92 -24.19 -26.16
C LEU A 504 -16.80 -24.34 -27.41
N ARG A 505 -17.76 -25.29 -27.39
CA ARG A 505 -18.70 -25.50 -28.50
C ARG A 505 -19.61 -24.29 -28.75
N ARG A 506 -19.94 -23.52 -27.68
CA ARG A 506 -20.74 -22.29 -27.78
C ARG A 506 -19.90 -21.06 -28.17
N GLY A 507 -18.59 -21.17 -28.21
CA GLY A 507 -17.70 -20.03 -28.44
C GLY A 507 -17.69 -19.04 -27.28
N GLU A 508 -18.02 -19.49 -26.06
CA GLU A 508 -18.01 -18.72 -24.83
C GLU A 508 -16.67 -18.85 -24.10
N GLN A 509 -16.35 -17.88 -23.28
CA GLN A 509 -15.08 -17.86 -22.55
C GLN A 509 -15.21 -18.49 -21.16
N SER A 510 -14.12 -19.13 -20.70
CA SER A 510 -14.04 -19.79 -19.41
C SER A 510 -12.87 -19.23 -18.58
N ILE A 511 -13.03 -19.18 -17.27
CA ILE A 511 -11.96 -18.86 -16.32
C ILE A 511 -11.70 -20.08 -15.44
N LEU A 512 -10.45 -20.55 -15.40
CA LEU A 512 -9.98 -21.56 -14.46
C LEU A 512 -9.16 -20.88 -13.37
N PHE A 513 -9.72 -20.88 -12.19
CA PHE A 513 -9.14 -20.22 -11.03
C PHE A 513 -8.41 -21.20 -10.11
N LEU A 514 -7.14 -20.92 -9.86
CA LEU A 514 -6.30 -21.66 -8.91
C LEU A 514 -5.94 -20.75 -7.73
N ASN A 515 -6.31 -21.18 -6.53
CA ASN A 515 -5.93 -20.43 -5.32
C ASN A 515 -4.52 -20.78 -4.89
N ARG A 516 -3.51 -20.06 -5.43
CA ARG A 516 -2.10 -20.25 -5.07
C ARG A 516 -1.61 -19.09 -4.21
N ARG A 517 -1.52 -19.29 -2.89
CA ARG A 517 -0.64 -18.51 -2.01
C ARG A 517 0.39 -19.45 -1.38
N GLY A 518 1.68 -19.28 -1.73
CA GLY A 518 2.82 -19.91 -1.06
C GLY A 518 3.18 -21.33 -1.54
N ALA A 519 4.43 -21.73 -1.25
CA ALA A 519 5.00 -23.05 -1.52
C ALA A 519 4.54 -24.14 -0.52
N SER A 520 3.50 -23.88 0.24
CA SER A 520 2.98 -24.79 1.29
C SER A 520 2.15 -25.89 0.66
N LYS A 521 2.56 -27.14 0.84
CA LYS A 521 1.82 -28.31 0.37
C LYS A 521 0.98 -28.89 1.50
N LEU A 522 -0.29 -29.15 1.24
CA LEU A 522 -1.15 -29.94 2.11
C LEU A 522 -0.93 -31.42 1.83
N VAL A 523 -0.83 -32.23 2.89
CA VAL A 523 -0.81 -33.69 2.75
C VAL A 523 -2.20 -34.22 3.08
N THR A 524 -2.78 -34.94 2.15
CA THR A 524 -4.11 -35.55 2.30
C THR A 524 -4.09 -37.00 1.85
N CYS A 525 -4.93 -37.81 2.44
CA CYS A 525 -5.12 -39.18 2.00
C CYS A 525 -5.98 -39.22 0.73
N ALA A 526 -5.52 -39.92 -0.29
CA ALA A 526 -6.27 -40.15 -1.54
C ALA A 526 -7.59 -40.92 -1.34
N GLU A 527 -7.63 -41.82 -0.35
CA GLU A 527 -8.78 -42.70 -0.12
C GLU A 527 -9.82 -42.11 0.83
N CYS A 528 -9.42 -41.66 2.03
CA CYS A 528 -10.35 -41.17 3.03
C CYS A 528 -10.39 -39.63 3.12
N GLY A 529 -9.44 -38.93 2.49
CA GLY A 529 -9.34 -37.48 2.52
C GLY A 529 -8.91 -36.91 3.88
N ALA A 530 -8.43 -37.74 4.79
CA ALA A 530 -7.89 -37.26 6.06
C ALA A 530 -6.68 -36.35 5.80
N THR A 531 -6.60 -35.28 6.56
CA THR A 531 -5.46 -34.34 6.58
C THR A 531 -4.78 -34.42 7.94
N TYR A 532 -3.52 -34.03 7.99
CA TYR A 532 -2.79 -33.95 9.26
C TYR A 532 -3.20 -32.69 10.03
N SER A 533 -3.74 -32.86 11.21
CA SER A 533 -4.11 -31.77 12.13
C SER A 533 -3.14 -31.67 13.30
N CYS A 534 -2.91 -30.44 13.77
CA CYS A 534 -2.10 -30.20 14.95
C CYS A 534 -2.82 -30.70 16.22
N PRO A 535 -2.20 -31.52 17.05
CA PRO A 535 -2.84 -32.02 18.27
C PRO A 535 -3.12 -30.93 19.31
N ASN A 536 -2.40 -29.80 19.24
CA ASN A 536 -2.54 -28.70 20.19
C ASN A 536 -3.51 -27.62 19.75
N CYS A 537 -3.69 -27.43 18.42
CA CYS A 537 -4.43 -26.28 17.86
C CYS A 537 -5.57 -26.71 16.95
N SER A 538 -5.70 -27.99 16.63
CA SER A 538 -6.70 -28.53 15.68
C SER A 538 -6.66 -27.94 14.27
N VAL A 539 -5.64 -27.12 13.95
CA VAL A 539 -5.40 -26.60 12.59
C VAL A 539 -4.60 -27.59 11.77
N SER A 540 -4.76 -27.58 10.45
CA SER A 540 -3.99 -28.45 9.57
C SER A 540 -2.51 -28.11 9.59
N LEU A 541 -1.68 -29.16 9.52
CA LEU A 541 -0.23 -29.02 9.43
C LEU A 541 0.19 -28.74 7.98
N THR A 542 1.18 -27.88 7.81
CA THR A 542 1.76 -27.54 6.53
C THR A 542 3.02 -28.37 6.26
N TYR A 543 3.11 -28.98 5.09
CA TYR A 543 4.30 -29.73 4.67
C TYR A 543 5.38 -28.83 4.09
N HIS A 544 6.59 -28.95 4.61
CA HIS A 544 7.79 -28.27 4.13
C HIS A 544 8.70 -29.24 3.39
N GLN A 545 8.82 -29.07 2.08
CA GLN A 545 9.59 -29.99 1.23
C GLN A 545 11.09 -29.99 1.58
N GLY A 546 11.67 -28.89 2.03
CA GLY A 546 13.10 -28.77 2.32
C GLY A 546 13.58 -29.62 3.49
N ASN A 547 12.72 -29.89 4.47
CA ASN A 547 13.04 -30.72 5.66
C ASN A 547 12.11 -31.93 5.82
N GLN A 548 11.20 -32.15 4.89
CA GLN A 548 10.20 -33.24 4.88
C GLN A 548 9.36 -33.31 6.15
N MET A 549 9.06 -32.16 6.78
CA MET A 549 8.32 -32.07 8.04
C MET A 549 6.96 -31.42 7.82
N LEU A 550 5.98 -31.90 8.57
CA LEU A 550 4.70 -31.24 8.81
C LEU A 550 4.86 -30.28 9.98
N VAL A 551 4.45 -29.04 9.84
CA VAL A 551 4.66 -27.97 10.83
C VAL A 551 3.37 -27.22 11.10
N CYS A 552 3.06 -26.98 12.36
CA CYS A 552 2.03 -26.03 12.77
C CYS A 552 2.63 -24.62 12.88
N HIS A 553 2.15 -23.70 12.04
CA HIS A 553 2.60 -22.29 12.08
C HIS A 553 1.95 -21.48 13.21
N HIS A 554 1.04 -22.10 13.98
CA HIS A 554 0.38 -21.47 15.11
C HIS A 554 1.15 -21.70 16.42
N CYS A 555 1.48 -22.97 16.75
CA CYS A 555 2.17 -23.31 17.99
C CYS A 555 3.60 -23.85 17.80
N GLY A 556 4.04 -24.09 16.56
CA GLY A 556 5.37 -24.64 16.27
C GLY A 556 5.48 -26.14 16.35
N TYR A 557 4.38 -26.87 16.59
CA TYR A 557 4.39 -28.36 16.61
C TYR A 557 4.92 -28.91 15.28
N ARG A 558 5.74 -29.98 15.34
CA ARG A 558 6.38 -30.60 14.16
C ARG A 558 6.26 -32.14 14.25
N GLN A 559 5.96 -32.74 13.09
CA GLN A 559 6.03 -34.21 12.94
C GLN A 559 6.50 -34.56 11.52
N ARG A 560 6.94 -35.79 11.33
CA ARG A 560 7.22 -36.33 10.00
C ARG A 560 5.93 -36.76 9.32
N VAL A 561 5.96 -36.82 7.99
CA VAL A 561 4.89 -37.44 7.19
C VAL A 561 5.05 -38.95 7.34
N ASP A 562 3.95 -39.63 7.60
CA ASP A 562 3.93 -41.10 7.60
C ASP A 562 4.01 -41.63 6.15
N ASP A 563 4.43 -42.90 5.98
CA ASP A 563 4.47 -43.52 4.64
C ASP A 563 3.07 -43.80 4.09
N GLN A 564 2.09 -43.98 4.99
CA GLN A 564 0.70 -44.27 4.69
C GLN A 564 -0.22 -43.45 5.60
N CYS A 565 -1.47 -43.31 5.20
CA CYS A 565 -2.47 -42.59 5.99
C CYS A 565 -2.67 -43.18 7.37
N PRO A 566 -2.50 -42.43 8.46
CA PRO A 566 -2.68 -42.96 9.83
C PRO A 566 -4.14 -43.31 10.14
N VAL A 567 -5.10 -42.95 9.32
CA VAL A 567 -6.54 -43.20 9.53
C VAL A 567 -7.00 -44.46 8.81
N CYS A 568 -6.59 -44.67 7.55
CA CYS A 568 -7.10 -45.78 6.72
C CYS A 568 -6.01 -46.63 6.05
N GLY A 569 -4.71 -46.30 6.21
CA GLY A 569 -3.62 -46.98 5.52
C GLY A 569 -3.45 -46.64 4.04
N GLY A 570 -4.27 -45.76 3.50
CA GLY A 570 -4.25 -45.39 2.08
C GLY A 570 -3.07 -44.50 1.70
N GLU A 571 -2.92 -44.26 0.37
CA GLU A 571 -1.86 -43.43 -0.20
C GLU A 571 -1.97 -41.97 0.21
N LEU A 572 -0.86 -41.35 0.61
CA LEU A 572 -0.78 -39.92 0.90
C LEU A 572 -0.38 -39.13 -0.34
N ARG A 573 -1.08 -38.02 -0.57
CA ARG A 573 -0.82 -37.09 -1.70
C ARG A 573 -0.50 -35.71 -1.22
N PHE A 574 0.40 -35.07 -1.96
CA PHE A 574 0.82 -33.69 -1.73
C PHE A 574 0.05 -32.78 -2.68
N LEU A 575 -0.92 -32.04 -2.16
CA LEU A 575 -1.72 -31.12 -2.96
C LEU A 575 -1.00 -29.79 -3.16
N GLY A 576 -0.91 -29.33 -4.42
CA GLY A 576 -0.27 -28.06 -4.77
C GLY A 576 0.15 -28.03 -6.24
N ASP A 577 -0.80 -27.96 -7.16
CA ASP A 577 -0.54 -27.81 -8.60
C ASP A 577 -0.24 -26.35 -8.96
N GLY A 578 0.65 -26.11 -9.94
CA GLY A 578 0.92 -24.78 -10.49
C GLY A 578 0.03 -24.51 -11.73
N THR A 579 -0.09 -23.24 -12.10
CA THR A 579 -0.81 -22.80 -13.31
C THR A 579 -0.27 -23.48 -14.58
N GLU A 580 1.02 -23.76 -14.64
CA GLU A 580 1.68 -24.47 -15.77
C GLU A 580 1.17 -25.90 -15.94
N ARG A 581 0.99 -26.61 -14.82
CA ARG A 581 0.46 -27.96 -14.87
C ARG A 581 -1.00 -27.98 -15.31
N ILE A 582 -1.81 -27.06 -14.80
CA ILE A 582 -3.21 -26.93 -15.22
C ILE A 582 -3.30 -26.60 -16.72
N GLU A 583 -2.42 -25.73 -17.23
CA GLU A 583 -2.34 -25.42 -18.64
C GLU A 583 -1.99 -26.67 -19.49
N ALA A 584 -1.01 -27.43 -19.04
CA ALA A 584 -0.62 -28.69 -19.69
C ALA A 584 -1.78 -29.72 -19.68
N ASP A 585 -2.49 -29.86 -18.55
CA ASP A 585 -3.65 -30.76 -18.45
C ASP A 585 -4.78 -30.29 -19.37
N VAL A 586 -5.06 -28.99 -19.48
CA VAL A 586 -6.06 -28.43 -20.40
C VAL A 586 -5.67 -28.69 -21.85
N HIS A 587 -4.40 -28.50 -22.27
CA HIS A 587 -3.94 -28.78 -23.62
C HIS A 587 -3.98 -30.27 -23.97
N ALA A 588 -3.78 -31.16 -22.99
CA ALA A 588 -3.90 -32.59 -23.18
C ALA A 588 -5.37 -33.02 -23.39
N LEU A 589 -6.33 -32.39 -22.71
CA LEU A 589 -7.75 -32.64 -22.78
C LEU A 589 -8.41 -31.98 -24.01
N PHE A 590 -7.93 -30.79 -24.41
CA PHE A 590 -8.45 -30.00 -25.52
C PHE A 590 -7.33 -29.58 -26.49
N PRO A 591 -6.82 -30.49 -27.32
CA PRO A 591 -5.72 -30.20 -28.26
C PRO A 591 -6.08 -29.03 -29.19
N GLY A 592 -5.21 -28.04 -29.30
CA GLY A 592 -5.38 -26.90 -30.19
C GLY A 592 -6.24 -25.75 -29.64
N VAL A 593 -6.75 -25.86 -28.43
CA VAL A 593 -7.44 -24.74 -27.76
C VAL A 593 -6.42 -23.79 -27.21
N GLU A 594 -6.56 -22.49 -27.53
CA GLU A 594 -5.69 -21.44 -27.00
C GLU A 594 -6.03 -21.17 -25.54
N THR A 595 -5.00 -21.00 -24.71
CA THR A 595 -5.12 -20.66 -23.30
C THR A 595 -4.34 -19.39 -23.01
N LEU A 596 -4.80 -18.60 -22.05
CA LEU A 596 -4.07 -17.45 -21.50
C LEU A 596 -3.75 -17.69 -20.03
N ARG A 597 -2.46 -17.77 -19.72
CA ARG A 597 -2.03 -17.87 -18.33
C ARG A 597 -1.85 -16.50 -17.70
N MET A 598 -2.36 -16.34 -16.47
CA MET A 598 -2.29 -15.11 -15.70
C MET A 598 -1.74 -15.38 -14.30
N ASP A 599 -0.43 -15.36 -14.20
CA ASP A 599 0.34 -15.48 -12.98
C ASP A 599 1.48 -14.45 -12.97
N ALA A 600 2.28 -14.42 -11.90
CA ALA A 600 3.37 -13.46 -11.74
C ALA A 600 4.41 -13.55 -12.87
N ASP A 601 4.71 -14.75 -13.36
CA ASP A 601 5.70 -14.99 -14.42
C ASP A 601 5.17 -14.49 -15.76
N ALA A 602 3.92 -14.80 -16.10
CA ALA A 602 3.27 -14.32 -17.31
C ALA A 602 3.16 -12.79 -17.35
N ILE A 603 2.87 -12.16 -16.21
CA ILE A 603 2.79 -10.70 -16.11
C ILE A 603 4.18 -10.06 -16.27
N ALA A 604 5.22 -10.66 -15.68
CA ALA A 604 6.60 -10.18 -15.87
C ALA A 604 7.02 -10.19 -17.34
N MET A 605 6.55 -11.19 -18.13
CA MET A 605 6.84 -11.28 -19.58
C MET A 605 6.00 -10.29 -20.41
N ALA A 606 4.73 -10.10 -20.06
CA ALA A 606 3.80 -9.24 -20.81
C ALA A 606 3.93 -7.74 -20.47
N GLY A 607 4.66 -7.41 -19.42
CA GLY A 607 4.89 -6.04 -18.95
C GLY A 607 3.79 -5.50 -18.03
N THR A 608 2.52 -5.83 -18.23
CA THR A 608 1.42 -5.39 -17.36
C THR A 608 0.29 -6.40 -17.27
N HIS A 609 -0.37 -6.45 -16.11
CA HIS A 609 -1.59 -7.21 -15.88
C HIS A 609 -2.72 -6.82 -16.84
N GLU A 610 -2.85 -5.54 -17.10
CA GLU A 610 -3.90 -4.99 -17.96
C GLU A 610 -3.75 -5.41 -19.43
N ALA A 611 -2.52 -5.46 -19.95
CA ALA A 611 -2.26 -5.90 -21.32
C ALA A 611 -2.75 -7.35 -21.57
N LEU A 612 -2.53 -8.24 -20.58
CA LEU A 612 -3.02 -9.63 -20.66
C LEU A 612 -4.55 -9.69 -20.63
N LEU A 613 -5.20 -8.89 -19.77
CA LEU A 613 -6.65 -8.84 -19.68
C LEU A 613 -7.28 -8.29 -20.96
N GLN A 614 -6.72 -7.22 -21.53
CA GLN A 614 -7.17 -6.68 -22.82
C GLN A 614 -6.98 -7.67 -23.94
N ARG A 615 -5.89 -8.42 -23.92
CA ARG A 615 -5.63 -9.49 -24.90
C ARG A 615 -6.70 -10.59 -24.82
N PHE A 616 -7.03 -11.06 -23.60
CA PHE A 616 -8.09 -12.06 -23.38
C PHE A 616 -9.43 -11.63 -23.96
N VAL A 617 -9.82 -10.38 -23.73
CA VAL A 617 -11.11 -9.85 -24.22
C VAL A 617 -11.08 -9.63 -25.73
N ARG A 618 -10.02 -8.97 -26.25
CA ARG A 618 -9.94 -8.58 -27.68
C ARG A 618 -9.80 -9.78 -28.60
N GLU A 619 -8.94 -10.75 -28.22
CA GLU A 619 -8.65 -11.93 -29.04
C GLU A 619 -9.64 -13.07 -28.76
N ARG A 620 -10.59 -12.88 -27.82
CA ARG A 620 -11.57 -13.87 -27.39
C ARG A 620 -10.96 -15.22 -27.07
N ILE A 621 -9.82 -15.22 -26.36
CA ILE A 621 -9.14 -16.46 -25.98
C ILE A 621 -10.10 -17.33 -25.17
N PRO A 622 -10.31 -18.61 -25.51
CA PRO A 622 -11.37 -19.43 -24.91
C PRO A 622 -11.22 -19.68 -23.42
N ILE A 623 -9.98 -19.92 -22.93
CA ILE A 623 -9.75 -20.31 -21.55
C ILE A 623 -8.65 -19.43 -20.93
N MET A 624 -8.97 -18.77 -19.82
CA MET A 624 -7.99 -18.08 -18.97
C MET A 624 -7.70 -18.93 -17.74
N ILE A 625 -6.42 -19.17 -17.46
CA ILE A 625 -5.95 -19.90 -16.27
C ILE A 625 -5.17 -18.95 -15.38
N GLY A 626 -5.54 -18.81 -14.11
CA GLY A 626 -4.75 -17.94 -13.25
C GLY A 626 -5.14 -17.97 -11.78
N THR A 627 -4.47 -17.10 -11.03
CA THR A 627 -4.60 -17.00 -9.59
C THR A 627 -5.48 -15.81 -9.18
N GLN A 628 -5.37 -15.34 -7.95
CA GLN A 628 -6.18 -14.24 -7.39
C GLN A 628 -6.22 -12.96 -8.25
N MET A 629 -5.30 -12.79 -9.17
CA MET A 629 -5.27 -11.65 -10.07
C MET A 629 -6.47 -11.60 -11.04
N ILE A 630 -7.09 -12.75 -11.33
CA ILE A 630 -8.27 -12.83 -12.22
C ILE A 630 -9.56 -12.39 -11.52
N THR A 631 -9.58 -12.46 -10.19
CA THR A 631 -10.82 -12.25 -9.42
C THR A 631 -11.27 -10.80 -9.39
N LYS A 632 -10.46 -9.84 -9.86
CA LYS A 632 -10.64 -8.41 -9.62
C LYS A 632 -10.52 -7.56 -10.89
N GLY A 633 -11.24 -6.47 -10.95
CA GLY A 633 -11.00 -5.30 -11.79
C GLY A 633 -11.75 -5.22 -13.12
N LEU A 634 -12.07 -6.32 -13.82
CA LEU A 634 -12.73 -6.26 -15.13
C LEU A 634 -14.09 -6.97 -15.17
N ASN A 635 -14.94 -6.45 -16.03
CA ASN A 635 -16.21 -7.04 -16.37
C ASN A 635 -16.03 -7.83 -17.67
N PHE A 636 -16.15 -9.16 -17.58
CA PHE A 636 -16.06 -10.03 -18.73
C PHE A 636 -17.46 -10.45 -19.18
N GLU A 637 -17.97 -9.83 -20.23
CA GLU A 637 -19.34 -10.10 -20.71
C GLU A 637 -19.50 -11.49 -21.30
N ASN A 638 -18.44 -12.04 -21.90
CA ASN A 638 -18.46 -13.35 -22.59
C ASN A 638 -18.00 -14.53 -21.71
N VAL A 639 -17.65 -14.26 -20.42
CA VAL A 639 -17.30 -15.33 -19.48
C VAL A 639 -18.57 -15.89 -18.85
N THR A 640 -18.92 -17.10 -19.23
CA THR A 640 -20.10 -17.82 -18.77
C THR A 640 -19.79 -18.99 -17.85
N LEU A 641 -18.54 -19.47 -17.85
CA LEU A 641 -18.09 -20.59 -17.02
C LEU A 641 -16.89 -20.18 -16.15
N VAL A 642 -16.94 -20.56 -14.87
CA VAL A 642 -15.83 -20.44 -13.94
C VAL A 642 -15.55 -21.80 -13.29
N GLY A 643 -14.33 -22.29 -13.41
CA GLY A 643 -13.82 -23.46 -12.70
C GLY A 643 -12.94 -23.02 -11.51
N VAL A 644 -13.35 -23.32 -10.28
CA VAL A 644 -12.51 -23.14 -9.08
C VAL A 644 -11.78 -24.45 -8.81
N LEU A 645 -10.48 -24.46 -9.04
CA LEU A 645 -9.63 -25.62 -8.85
C LEU A 645 -9.07 -25.63 -7.42
N ASN A 646 -9.19 -26.77 -6.75
CA ASN A 646 -8.66 -27.00 -5.42
C ASN A 646 -9.12 -25.92 -4.39
N ALA A 647 -10.44 -25.83 -4.18
CA ALA A 647 -11.07 -24.89 -3.26
C ALA A 647 -10.59 -25.06 -1.79
N ASP A 648 -10.13 -26.26 -1.43
CA ASP A 648 -9.71 -26.62 -0.08
C ASP A 648 -8.42 -25.96 0.37
N GLN A 649 -7.56 -25.54 -0.54
CA GLN A 649 -6.20 -25.11 -0.22
C GLN A 649 -6.14 -23.95 0.78
N SER A 650 -7.07 -23.02 0.69
CA SER A 650 -7.12 -21.87 1.61
C SER A 650 -7.74 -22.18 2.96
N LEU A 651 -8.52 -23.26 3.09
CA LEU A 651 -9.09 -23.68 4.38
C LEU A 651 -8.04 -24.15 5.38
N TYR A 652 -6.93 -24.65 4.86
CA TYR A 652 -5.90 -25.32 5.68
C TYR A 652 -4.69 -24.41 5.97
N VAL A 653 -4.83 -23.13 5.76
CA VAL A 653 -3.86 -22.14 6.24
C VAL A 653 -4.06 -21.96 7.75
N GLY A 654 -2.99 -21.94 8.53
CA GLY A 654 -3.04 -21.78 9.98
C GLY A 654 -3.40 -20.35 10.43
N ASP A 655 -4.42 -19.73 9.83
CA ASP A 655 -4.93 -18.40 10.16
C ASP A 655 -6.42 -18.53 10.51
N TYR A 656 -6.88 -17.85 11.57
CA TYR A 656 -8.29 -17.84 11.97
C TYR A 656 -9.23 -17.28 10.86
N ARG A 657 -8.69 -16.55 9.88
CA ARG A 657 -9.41 -16.02 8.72
C ARG A 657 -9.50 -16.98 7.54
N ALA A 658 -8.99 -18.22 7.67
CA ALA A 658 -8.93 -19.18 6.55
C ALA A 658 -10.31 -19.44 5.91
N ASN A 659 -11.34 -19.64 6.73
CA ASN A 659 -12.71 -19.84 6.26
C ASN A 659 -13.24 -18.60 5.55
N GLU A 660 -13.08 -17.44 6.17
CA GLU A 660 -13.52 -16.16 5.62
C GLU A 660 -12.87 -15.85 4.27
N ARG A 661 -11.54 -16.05 4.16
CA ARG A 661 -10.81 -15.87 2.90
C ARG A 661 -11.29 -16.85 1.83
N THR A 662 -11.54 -18.11 2.21
CA THR A 662 -12.04 -19.13 1.29
C THR A 662 -13.42 -18.78 0.78
N PHE A 663 -14.34 -18.40 1.68
CA PHE A 663 -15.69 -17.96 1.33
C PHE A 663 -15.66 -16.76 0.39
N SER A 664 -14.94 -15.71 0.78
CA SER A 664 -14.82 -14.47 0.00
C SER A 664 -14.26 -14.73 -1.40
N LEU A 665 -13.19 -15.52 -1.49
CA LEU A 665 -12.52 -15.83 -2.74
C LEU A 665 -13.42 -16.60 -3.68
N ILE A 666 -14.06 -17.68 -3.22
CA ILE A 666 -14.99 -18.48 -4.03
C ILE A 666 -16.14 -17.60 -4.52
N THR A 667 -16.77 -16.85 -3.63
CA THR A 667 -17.90 -15.97 -3.97
C THR A 667 -17.51 -14.91 -5.01
N GLN A 668 -16.35 -14.29 -4.87
CA GLN A 668 -15.85 -13.28 -5.81
C GLN A 668 -15.59 -13.89 -7.21
N VAL A 669 -14.98 -15.08 -7.26
CA VAL A 669 -14.65 -15.76 -8.51
C VAL A 669 -15.91 -16.24 -9.21
N VAL A 670 -16.80 -16.92 -8.50
CA VAL A 670 -18.12 -17.35 -9.01
C VAL A 670 -18.91 -16.17 -9.55
N GLY A 671 -18.87 -15.03 -8.83
CA GLY A 671 -19.54 -13.79 -9.24
C GLY A 671 -19.00 -13.16 -10.54
N ARG A 672 -17.94 -13.71 -11.16
CA ARG A 672 -17.42 -13.25 -12.47
C ARG A 672 -18.19 -13.84 -13.64
N SER A 673 -18.80 -15.01 -13.51
CA SER A 673 -19.61 -15.61 -14.56
C SER A 673 -20.99 -14.95 -14.70
N GLY A 674 -21.52 -14.93 -15.93
CA GLY A 674 -22.88 -14.46 -16.22
C GLY A 674 -23.10 -12.97 -16.02
N ARG A 675 -22.13 -12.15 -16.37
CA ARG A 675 -22.28 -10.68 -16.37
C ARG A 675 -22.81 -10.15 -17.70
N GLY A 676 -22.64 -10.92 -18.78
CA GLY A 676 -23.25 -10.71 -20.07
C GLY A 676 -24.71 -11.21 -20.14
N ASP A 677 -25.23 -11.49 -21.34
CA ASP A 677 -26.62 -11.91 -21.55
C ASP A 677 -26.86 -13.38 -21.22
N ALA A 678 -25.84 -14.22 -21.28
CA ALA A 678 -25.91 -15.64 -20.97
C ALA A 678 -25.86 -15.91 -19.45
N PRO A 679 -26.58 -16.91 -18.92
CA PRO A 679 -26.53 -17.30 -17.53
C PRO A 679 -25.12 -17.81 -17.15
N GLY A 680 -24.65 -17.42 -15.96
CA GLY A 680 -23.37 -17.87 -15.46
C GLY A 680 -23.44 -19.26 -14.84
N ARG A 681 -22.36 -20.03 -15.01
CA ARG A 681 -22.16 -21.34 -14.38
C ARG A 681 -20.81 -21.37 -13.66
N ALA A 682 -20.72 -22.15 -12.60
CA ALA A 682 -19.46 -22.36 -11.91
C ALA A 682 -19.33 -23.81 -11.44
N VAL A 683 -18.12 -24.36 -11.53
CA VAL A 683 -17.76 -25.65 -10.98
C VAL A 683 -16.70 -25.46 -9.92
N ILE A 684 -16.99 -25.88 -8.69
CA ILE A 684 -16.05 -25.83 -7.57
C ILE A 684 -15.53 -27.23 -7.30
N GLN A 685 -14.25 -27.48 -7.55
CA GLN A 685 -13.59 -28.75 -7.28
C GLN A 685 -13.03 -28.75 -5.85
N THR A 686 -13.44 -29.76 -5.09
CA THR A 686 -13.06 -29.89 -3.67
C THR A 686 -12.88 -31.35 -3.27
N PHE A 687 -11.95 -31.58 -2.37
CA PHE A 687 -11.80 -32.87 -1.67
C PHE A 687 -12.69 -32.97 -0.43
N THR A 688 -13.33 -31.87 -0.03
CA THR A 688 -14.21 -31.83 1.14
C THR A 688 -15.59 -31.24 0.83
N PRO A 689 -16.40 -31.88 -0.03
CA PRO A 689 -17.69 -31.32 -0.47
C PRO A 689 -18.71 -31.20 0.70
N ALA A 690 -18.43 -31.82 1.83
CA ALA A 690 -19.21 -31.67 3.06
C ALA A 690 -18.81 -30.45 3.90
N ASN A 691 -17.70 -29.77 3.57
CA ASN A 691 -17.26 -28.59 4.31
C ASN A 691 -18.29 -27.47 4.21
N GLU A 692 -18.67 -26.93 5.35
CA GLU A 692 -19.76 -25.98 5.47
C GLU A 692 -19.45 -24.64 4.78
N THR A 693 -18.21 -24.12 4.92
CA THR A 693 -17.74 -22.91 4.25
C THR A 693 -17.83 -23.01 2.74
N ILE A 694 -17.41 -24.16 2.16
CA ILE A 694 -17.48 -24.38 0.70
C ILE A 694 -18.95 -24.43 0.24
N ARG A 695 -19.84 -25.11 0.99
CA ARG A 695 -21.27 -25.20 0.68
C ARG A 695 -21.95 -23.84 0.74
N GLN A 696 -21.64 -23.05 1.76
CA GLN A 696 -22.19 -21.71 1.91
C GLN A 696 -21.67 -20.79 0.79
N ALA A 697 -20.39 -20.87 0.42
CA ALA A 697 -19.81 -20.13 -0.69
C ALA A 697 -20.43 -20.53 -2.05
N ALA A 698 -20.68 -21.82 -2.27
CA ALA A 698 -21.38 -22.32 -3.45
C ALA A 698 -22.81 -21.77 -3.57
N ARG A 699 -23.49 -21.58 -2.48
CA ARG A 699 -24.83 -20.94 -2.41
C ARG A 699 -24.76 -19.42 -2.38
N GLN A 700 -23.56 -18.86 -2.27
CA GLN A 700 -23.32 -17.42 -2.09
C GLN A 700 -24.10 -16.84 -0.86
N ASP A 701 -24.31 -17.67 0.18
CA ASP A 701 -25.06 -17.33 1.39
C ASP A 701 -24.10 -16.80 2.46
N TYR A 702 -23.85 -15.50 2.39
CA TYR A 702 -22.99 -14.82 3.35
C TYR A 702 -23.55 -14.83 4.77
N ASP A 703 -24.86 -14.70 4.94
CA ASP A 703 -25.45 -14.66 6.28
C ASP A 703 -25.37 -16.01 7.01
N ALA A 704 -25.53 -17.14 6.29
CA ALA A 704 -25.28 -18.47 6.84
C ALA A 704 -23.81 -18.64 7.21
N PHE A 705 -22.88 -18.22 6.34
CA PHE A 705 -21.46 -18.25 6.60
C PHE A 705 -21.11 -17.43 7.85
N TYR A 706 -21.55 -16.18 7.93
CA TYR A 706 -21.28 -15.31 9.05
C TYR A 706 -21.72 -15.91 10.38
N ARG A 707 -22.95 -16.47 10.45
CA ARG A 707 -23.49 -17.09 11.66
C ARG A 707 -22.62 -18.27 12.14
N SER A 708 -22.20 -19.14 11.26
CA SER A 708 -21.33 -20.26 11.62
C SER A 708 -19.93 -19.80 12.02
N GLU A 709 -19.35 -18.85 11.28
CA GLU A 709 -18.00 -18.36 11.53
C GLU A 709 -17.90 -17.55 12.83
N ILE A 710 -18.87 -16.67 13.13
CA ILE A 710 -18.84 -15.87 14.35
C ILE A 710 -18.98 -16.73 15.61
N ALA A 711 -19.80 -17.80 15.55
CA ALA A 711 -19.90 -18.76 16.63
C ALA A 711 -18.58 -19.52 16.87
N LEU A 712 -17.89 -19.92 15.79
CA LEU A 712 -16.58 -20.55 15.85
C LEU A 712 -15.52 -19.62 16.47
N ARG A 713 -15.53 -18.33 16.07
CA ARG A 713 -14.62 -17.33 16.62
C ARG A 713 -14.86 -17.05 18.09
N GLN A 714 -16.10 -17.02 18.50
CA GLN A 714 -16.48 -16.88 19.93
C GLN A 714 -15.96 -18.06 20.74
N LEU A 715 -16.12 -19.29 20.25
CA LEU A 715 -15.65 -20.49 20.92
C LEU A 715 -14.12 -20.49 21.07
N ASN A 716 -13.41 -20.06 20.03
CA ASN A 716 -11.95 -20.06 19.98
C ASN A 716 -11.32 -18.77 20.55
N GLY A 717 -12.10 -17.81 21.03
CA GLY A 717 -11.59 -16.53 21.53
C GLY A 717 -10.80 -15.71 20.51
N THR A 718 -11.11 -15.85 19.22
CA THR A 718 -10.43 -15.12 18.14
C THR A 718 -11.17 -13.81 17.78
N PRO A 719 -10.58 -12.88 17.03
CA PRO A 719 -11.26 -11.62 16.66
C PRO A 719 -12.65 -11.85 16.04
N PRO A 720 -13.67 -11.10 16.44
CA PRO A 720 -13.67 -9.83 17.19
C PRO A 720 -13.64 -9.95 18.73
N PHE A 721 -13.58 -11.13 19.31
CA PHE A 721 -13.64 -11.36 20.76
C PHE A 721 -12.29 -11.17 21.45
N SER A 722 -11.20 -11.13 20.68
CA SER A 722 -9.85 -10.78 21.11
C SER A 722 -9.15 -9.90 20.10
N GLU A 723 -7.96 -9.38 20.44
CA GLU A 723 -6.98 -8.81 19.51
C GLU A 723 -5.85 -9.82 19.31
N VAL A 724 -5.26 -9.82 18.12
CA VAL A 724 -4.07 -10.62 17.81
C VAL A 724 -2.86 -9.70 17.73
N LEU A 725 -1.87 -9.96 18.56
CA LEU A 725 -0.60 -9.26 18.51
C LEU A 725 0.52 -10.28 18.27
N ALA A 726 1.36 -10.05 17.28
CA ALA A 726 2.50 -10.90 16.99
C ALA A 726 3.81 -10.17 17.17
N VAL A 727 4.78 -10.85 17.80
CA VAL A 727 6.18 -10.40 17.85
C VAL A 727 7.01 -11.34 17.00
N THR A 728 7.56 -10.82 15.92
CA THR A 728 8.36 -11.57 14.95
C THR A 728 9.84 -11.31 15.17
N VAL A 729 10.61 -12.38 15.15
CA VAL A 729 12.08 -12.34 15.24
C VAL A 729 12.67 -12.86 13.94
N SER A 730 13.64 -12.14 13.40
CA SER A 730 14.33 -12.50 12.16
C SER A 730 15.85 -12.42 12.33
N GLY A 731 16.57 -13.44 11.87
CA GLY A 731 18.03 -13.50 11.98
C GLY A 731 18.67 -14.51 11.04
N ALA A 732 19.98 -14.40 10.84
CA ALA A 732 20.73 -15.30 9.97
C ALA A 732 20.90 -16.71 10.56
N GLN A 733 20.88 -16.83 11.90
CA GLN A 733 21.06 -18.09 12.62
C GLN A 733 19.72 -18.51 13.28
N GLU A 734 19.20 -19.68 12.91
CA GLU A 734 17.93 -20.19 13.44
C GLU A 734 17.92 -20.32 14.97
N ASN A 735 18.98 -20.86 15.54
CA ASN A 735 19.10 -21.04 17.00
C ASN A 735 19.05 -19.70 17.77
N ALA A 736 19.62 -18.61 17.21
CA ALA A 736 19.56 -17.28 17.82
C ALA A 736 18.12 -16.74 17.78
N VAL A 737 17.43 -16.93 16.65
CA VAL A 737 16.03 -16.52 16.47
C VAL A 737 15.11 -17.25 17.45
N VAL A 738 15.22 -18.58 17.53
CA VAL A 738 14.40 -19.41 18.44
C VAL A 738 14.63 -19.05 19.90
N ARG A 739 15.90 -18.84 20.32
CA ARG A 739 16.22 -18.41 21.69
C ARG A 739 15.59 -17.07 22.04
N CYS A 740 15.68 -16.09 21.13
CA CYS A 740 15.06 -14.79 21.33
C CYS A 740 13.53 -14.90 21.41
N CYS A 741 12.89 -15.71 20.55
CA CYS A 741 11.46 -15.98 20.63
C CYS A 741 11.06 -16.65 21.95
N ALA A 742 11.83 -17.62 22.44
CA ALA A 742 11.57 -18.27 23.72
C ALA A 742 11.64 -17.25 24.86
N TYR A 743 12.65 -16.38 24.87
CA TYR A 743 12.75 -15.30 25.85
C TYR A 743 11.54 -14.36 25.80
N ILE A 744 11.08 -13.96 24.60
CA ILE A 744 9.89 -13.10 24.40
C ILE A 744 8.62 -13.80 24.93
N ARG A 745 8.44 -15.10 24.63
CA ARG A 745 7.31 -15.89 25.14
C ARG A 745 7.29 -15.91 26.67
N ASP A 746 8.42 -16.19 27.28
CA ASP A 746 8.55 -16.32 28.74
C ASP A 746 8.34 -14.96 29.42
N TYR A 747 8.84 -13.88 28.83
CA TYR A 747 8.56 -12.51 29.26
C TYR A 747 7.06 -12.20 29.27
N PHE A 748 6.33 -12.53 28.19
CA PHE A 748 4.88 -12.29 28.14
C PHE A 748 4.14 -13.13 29.17
N ARG A 749 4.48 -14.41 29.35
CA ARG A 749 3.86 -15.28 30.36
C ARG A 749 4.04 -14.72 31.78
N GLN A 750 5.20 -14.17 32.08
CA GLN A 750 5.49 -13.57 33.38
C GLN A 750 4.81 -12.21 33.57
N THR A 751 4.80 -11.37 32.53
CA THR A 751 4.36 -9.96 32.66
C THR A 751 2.85 -9.82 32.52
N ILE A 752 2.24 -10.61 31.62
CA ILE A 752 0.82 -10.50 31.27
C ILE A 752 -0.02 -11.57 31.97
N GLY A 753 0.55 -12.77 32.20
CA GLY A 753 -0.14 -13.89 32.83
C GLY A 753 -1.35 -14.35 32.01
N GLU A 754 -2.46 -14.62 32.69
CA GLU A 754 -3.71 -15.13 32.10
C GLU A 754 -4.48 -14.12 31.22
N ARG A 755 -4.03 -12.87 31.13
CA ARG A 755 -4.68 -11.83 30.31
C ARG A 755 -4.46 -11.99 28.81
N ALA A 756 -3.57 -12.87 28.42
CA ALA A 756 -3.32 -13.24 27.02
C ALA A 756 -2.94 -14.71 26.89
N GLU A 757 -3.49 -15.36 25.88
CA GLU A 757 -2.96 -16.64 25.43
C GLU A 757 -1.68 -16.39 24.62
N VAL A 758 -0.56 -17.01 25.01
CA VAL A 758 0.75 -16.82 24.39
C VAL A 758 1.18 -18.09 23.68
N LEU A 759 1.21 -18.03 22.35
CA LEU A 759 1.54 -19.16 21.46
C LEU A 759 2.92 -18.98 20.83
N GLY A 760 3.57 -20.09 20.52
CA GLY A 760 4.89 -20.11 19.91
C GLY A 760 6.03 -20.42 20.89
N PRO A 761 7.31 -20.37 20.44
CA PRO A 761 7.80 -19.93 19.12
C PRO A 761 7.30 -20.78 17.95
N ALA A 762 6.75 -20.16 16.95
CA ALA A 762 6.31 -20.82 15.72
C ALA A 762 7.03 -20.23 14.49
N PRO A 763 7.48 -21.07 13.55
CA PRO A 763 8.05 -20.57 12.30
C PRO A 763 6.96 -19.92 11.43
N LEU A 764 7.30 -18.87 10.68
CA LEU A 764 6.38 -18.31 9.69
C LEU A 764 6.20 -19.29 8.50
N PRO A 765 5.11 -19.16 7.69
CA PRO A 765 4.87 -20.00 6.51
C PRO A 765 6.08 -20.05 5.57
N VAL A 766 6.75 -18.91 5.36
CA VAL A 766 8.07 -18.86 4.72
C VAL A 766 9.13 -18.71 5.80
N VAL A 767 9.65 -19.84 6.27
CA VAL A 767 10.59 -19.91 7.41
C VAL A 767 11.87 -19.12 7.14
N ARG A 768 12.38 -19.12 5.91
CA ARG A 768 13.62 -18.43 5.51
C ARG A 768 13.37 -17.56 4.30
N MET A 769 13.65 -16.27 4.43
CA MET A 769 13.54 -15.27 3.37
C MET A 769 14.78 -14.37 3.39
N ASN A 770 15.38 -14.10 2.23
CA ASN A 770 16.59 -13.29 2.11
C ASN A 770 17.72 -13.78 3.07
N ASN A 771 17.91 -15.08 3.14
CA ASN A 771 18.88 -15.74 4.03
C ASN A 771 18.67 -15.50 5.53
N ARG A 772 17.47 -15.12 5.95
CA ARG A 772 17.10 -14.89 7.35
C ARG A 772 15.97 -15.84 7.75
N TYR A 773 16.12 -16.53 8.88
CA TYR A 773 15.07 -17.33 9.52
C TYR A 773 14.08 -16.39 10.20
N ARG A 774 12.80 -16.79 10.21
CA ARG A 774 11.71 -15.98 10.78
C ARG A 774 10.81 -16.83 11.65
N TYR A 775 10.71 -16.47 12.92
CA TYR A 775 9.85 -17.06 13.91
C TYR A 775 9.03 -16.00 14.60
N ARG A 776 7.90 -16.38 15.18
CA ARG A 776 7.05 -15.45 15.92
C ARG A 776 6.50 -16.03 17.21
N VAL A 777 6.12 -15.13 18.11
CA VAL A 777 5.27 -15.36 19.28
C VAL A 777 3.98 -14.59 19.04
N THR A 778 2.83 -15.27 19.13
CA THR A 778 1.50 -14.71 18.90
C THR A 778 0.74 -14.64 20.22
N LEU A 779 0.06 -13.51 20.45
CA LEU A 779 -0.77 -13.28 21.62
C LEU A 779 -2.21 -13.08 21.18
N TYR A 780 -3.15 -13.81 21.81
CA TYR A 780 -4.57 -13.51 21.77
C TYR A 780 -4.93 -12.83 23.08
N CYS A 781 -5.37 -11.59 23.03
CA CYS A 781 -5.56 -10.77 24.22
C CYS A 781 -6.79 -9.86 24.10
N SER A 782 -7.33 -9.42 25.24
CA SER A 782 -8.26 -8.30 25.24
C SER A 782 -7.54 -7.00 24.88
N GLN A 783 -8.28 -6.03 24.31
CA GLN A 783 -7.73 -4.69 24.04
C GLN A 783 -7.21 -4.08 25.36
N SER A 784 -5.89 -4.07 25.51
CA SER A 784 -5.23 -3.57 26.71
C SER A 784 -4.01 -2.74 26.36
N ARG A 785 -3.99 -1.50 26.87
CA ARG A 785 -2.80 -0.64 26.80
C ARG A 785 -1.57 -1.30 27.45
N GLU A 786 -1.79 -2.15 28.45
CA GLU A 786 -0.71 -2.83 29.17
C GLU A 786 -0.04 -3.89 28.28
N VAL A 787 -0.81 -4.68 27.54
CA VAL A 787 -0.27 -5.67 26.59
C VAL A 787 0.54 -4.99 25.51
N ARG A 788 0.04 -3.90 24.94
CA ARG A 788 0.76 -3.11 23.93
C ARG A 788 2.05 -2.52 24.50
N ARG A 789 2.00 -2.00 25.72
CA ARG A 789 3.17 -1.46 26.39
C ARG A 789 4.21 -2.54 26.67
N ALA A 790 3.78 -3.74 27.11
CA ALA A 790 4.67 -4.87 27.28
C ALA A 790 5.32 -5.29 25.95
N ALA A 791 4.55 -5.32 24.86
CA ALA A 791 5.08 -5.61 23.54
C ALA A 791 6.10 -4.55 23.06
N ALA A 792 5.82 -3.28 23.24
CA ALA A 792 6.78 -2.21 22.94
C ALA A 792 8.07 -2.36 23.76
N ASN A 793 7.95 -2.63 25.06
CA ASN A 793 9.10 -2.80 25.95
C ASN A 793 9.98 -3.98 25.56
N ILE A 794 9.41 -5.14 25.25
CA ILE A 794 10.20 -6.31 24.87
C ILE A 794 10.86 -6.15 23.50
N VAL A 795 10.18 -5.54 22.52
CA VAL A 795 10.77 -5.20 21.22
C VAL A 795 11.94 -4.25 21.40
N MET A 796 11.77 -3.22 22.22
CA MET A 796 12.81 -2.25 22.53
C MET A 796 14.01 -2.93 23.22
N TYR A 797 13.76 -3.76 24.23
CA TYR A 797 14.79 -4.50 24.96
C TYR A 797 15.59 -5.42 24.01
N CYS A 798 14.92 -6.26 23.23
CA CYS A 798 15.59 -7.21 22.34
C CYS A 798 16.41 -6.51 21.24
N ASN A 799 15.99 -5.35 20.74
CA ASN A 799 16.74 -4.60 19.72
C ASN A 799 17.93 -3.80 20.30
N THR A 800 18.03 -3.63 21.63
CA THR A 800 19.11 -2.90 22.29
C THR A 800 20.09 -3.82 23.03
N GLU A 801 19.65 -5.00 23.43
CA GLU A 801 20.44 -5.93 24.24
C GLU A 801 21.51 -6.64 23.39
N LYS A 802 22.75 -6.64 23.88
CA LYS A 802 23.91 -7.24 23.19
C LYS A 802 23.75 -8.73 22.89
N SER A 803 23.07 -9.47 23.76
CA SER A 803 22.82 -10.91 23.59
C SER A 803 21.92 -11.23 22.38
N PHE A 804 21.17 -10.23 21.87
CA PHE A 804 20.25 -10.36 20.72
C PHE A 804 20.67 -9.53 19.49
N ARG A 805 21.91 -9.05 19.44
CA ARG A 805 22.40 -8.18 18.33
C ARG A 805 22.29 -8.78 16.93
N ASP A 806 22.27 -10.14 16.84
CA ASP A 806 22.24 -10.86 15.56
C ASP A 806 20.82 -11.11 15.05
N VAL A 807 19.81 -10.63 15.78
CA VAL A 807 18.40 -10.73 15.40
C VAL A 807 17.75 -9.35 15.32
N THR A 808 16.68 -9.27 14.55
CA THR A 808 15.80 -8.09 14.47
C THR A 808 14.43 -8.48 14.97
N VAL A 809 13.86 -7.67 15.86
CA VAL A 809 12.56 -7.94 16.50
C VAL A 809 11.60 -6.82 16.17
N PHE A 810 10.38 -7.15 15.75
CA PHE A 810 9.31 -6.19 15.52
C PHE A 810 7.95 -6.77 15.94
N ALA A 811 7.05 -5.89 16.34
CA ALA A 811 5.67 -6.24 16.66
C ALA A 811 4.73 -5.86 15.51
N ASP A 812 3.64 -6.61 15.38
CA ASP A 812 2.59 -6.39 14.40
C ASP A 812 1.22 -6.63 15.02
N ASP A 813 0.33 -5.67 14.83
CA ASP A 813 -1.05 -5.73 15.29
C ASP A 813 -1.90 -6.38 14.20
N ASN A 814 -2.56 -7.47 14.53
CA ASN A 814 -3.38 -8.27 13.61
C ASN A 814 -2.64 -8.62 12.30
N PRO A 815 -1.53 -9.38 12.38
CA PRO A 815 -0.70 -9.71 11.22
C PRO A 815 -1.48 -10.52 10.17
N LEU A 816 -1.05 -10.41 8.92
CA LEU A 816 -1.44 -11.30 7.84
C LEU A 816 -0.44 -12.45 7.73
N ASP A 817 -0.92 -13.65 7.54
CA ASP A 817 -0.11 -14.85 7.33
C ASP A 817 0.03 -15.22 5.86
#